data_4b3846e15bf2a9158f0eda1dda36e968
#
_entry.id   4b3846e15bf2a9158f0eda1dda36e968
#
_cell.length_a   1.000
_cell.length_b   1.000
_cell.length_c   1.000
_cell.angle_alpha   90.00
_cell.angle_beta   90.00
_cell.angle_gamma   90.00
#
_symmetry.space_group_name_H-M   'P 1'
#
loop_
_entity.id
_entity.type
_entity.pdbx_description
1 polymer ?
#
loop_
_entity_poly.entity_id
_entity_poly.type
_entity_poly.pdbx_seq_one_letter_code
_entity_poly.pdbx_strand_id
1 'polypeptide(L)'
;MPKTRLKLLLACALAACRTGAPARGGDPGAQAPVVPGIDPSIMDPSVKPCDDFYAYACGGWLKTFKLPPDKPAYNRSFTAIDERNLELLRALAEQDAAGHLDPADRYPDKVGDYWAACMDEEGIEARGTRDLMAAFAAIDEVKDLPSLARGLARLHRAGVFPAFRIDSTQDARDATQIIGEVAQGGLSLPDRDYYLKDDPAAQGIQKAYRSHLTRMLVLAGLPADEAARQTEAIYALERSMASAQWTRVEMRDPERTYNRLNLAGLEKAVPHFPWAIYLSDLGHADLSAFTTTTPPYLDRLEELFDSTPPETWRAYLRWRLLATMASQRALPRAFTQERFEFFSKNFTGAKELEPRWKHCVRSTEGALGFALGQAYARRYFGEDGKEKTKAIVSGIESAMRNDLAEVAWMDQPTRRMALAKLERIVNKVGYPDEWRNYDRLQVDRSSFFQSVLGANAFEVNRDLDKIGKPLDRGEWLMVPPQVNAYYDPQLNEMVFPAGILQPPFFTRGAPDAVNYGAIGVVVGHELTHGFDDQGRQYDALGNLKDWWTPSVGAEFDRRTACVVKQYDGYSAVDDLKVNGKLTLGENIADLGGVRLSYAAYRAARAHEAPVAGFTPEQAFFVAYAQAWCTATRPELLRLRTATDPHSPERWRVDGPLSNLPDFAKAFSCPEGSGMVRPAAERCAVW
;
A
#
# COMPACT_ATOMS: atom_id res chain seq x y z
N MET A 1 -64.97 -38.24 -16.40
CA MET A 1 -65.31 -39.70 -16.21
C MET A 1 -64.29 -40.56 -16.85
N PRO A 2 -64.00 -41.74 -16.36
CA PRO A 2 -63.32 -42.02 -15.08
C PRO A 2 -62.23 -43.11 -15.19
N LYS A 3 -61.47 -43.32 -14.07
CA LYS A 3 -60.99 -44.63 -13.53
C LYS A 3 -59.77 -45.27 -14.22
N THR A 4 -58.86 -45.99 -13.62
CA THR A 4 -58.50 -46.39 -12.25
C THR A 4 -57.31 -47.33 -12.33
N ARG A 5 -56.33 -47.27 -11.41
CA ARG A 5 -55.55 -48.40 -10.79
C ARG A 5 -54.72 -49.30 -11.71
N LEU A 6 -53.55 -49.84 -11.36
CA LEU A 6 -53.17 -50.55 -10.14
C LEU A 6 -51.67 -50.89 -10.18
N LYS A 7 -51.04 -51.00 -9.05
CA LYS A 7 -49.74 -51.52 -8.64
C LYS A 7 -49.24 -52.76 -9.34
N LEU A 8 -47.94 -52.94 -9.48
CA LEU A 8 -47.26 -54.09 -8.84
C LEU A 8 -45.73 -53.89 -8.78
N LEU A 9 -45.19 -54.24 -7.64
CA LEU A 9 -43.78 -54.45 -7.27
C LEU A 9 -43.15 -55.60 -8.03
N LEU A 10 -41.86 -55.52 -8.38
CA LEU A 10 -40.91 -56.59 -8.11
C LEU A 10 -39.46 -56.12 -8.14
N ALA A 11 -38.71 -56.50 -7.13
CA ALA A 11 -37.26 -56.28 -6.95
C ALA A 11 -36.45 -57.40 -7.65
N CYS A 12 -35.22 -57.04 -8.08
CA CYS A 12 -33.98 -57.83 -8.00
C CYS A 12 -32.83 -57.07 -8.64
N ALA A 13 -31.89 -56.57 -7.92
CA ALA A 13 -30.56 -57.03 -7.52
C ALA A 13 -29.46 -56.99 -8.59
N LEU A 14 -28.44 -56.10 -8.29
CA LEU A 14 -26.99 -56.24 -8.51
C LEU A 14 -26.41 -56.22 -9.94
N ALA A 15 -25.72 -55.08 -10.26
CA ALA A 15 -24.32 -55.13 -10.68
C ALA A 15 -23.72 -53.73 -10.65
N ALA A 16 -22.62 -53.56 -9.93
CA ALA A 16 -21.86 -52.35 -9.79
C ALA A 16 -21.07 -52.00 -11.07
N CYS A 17 -21.26 -50.80 -11.59
CA CYS A 17 -20.26 -50.13 -12.42
C CYS A 17 -20.03 -48.74 -11.83
N ARG A 18 -18.86 -48.56 -11.21
CA ARG A 18 -18.38 -47.27 -10.76
C ARG A 18 -18.00 -46.40 -11.98
N THR A 19 -18.82 -45.46 -12.33
CA THR A 19 -18.41 -44.31 -13.14
C THR A 19 -18.31 -43.13 -12.20
N GLY A 20 -17.11 -42.52 -12.17
CA GLY A 20 -16.82 -41.38 -11.28
C GLY A 20 -17.80 -40.24 -11.55
N ALA A 21 -18.44 -39.77 -10.49
CA ALA A 21 -19.19 -38.53 -10.49
C ALA A 21 -18.21 -37.33 -10.57
N PRO A 22 -18.53 -36.31 -11.34
CA PRO A 22 -17.75 -35.08 -11.29
C PRO A 22 -17.87 -34.46 -9.87
N ALA A 23 -16.77 -33.95 -9.37
CA ALA A 23 -16.71 -33.22 -8.09
C ALA A 23 -17.79 -32.14 -8.07
N ARG A 24 -18.69 -32.24 -7.10
CA ARG A 24 -19.67 -31.20 -6.84
C ARG A 24 -18.88 -29.91 -6.54
N GLY A 25 -19.13 -28.87 -7.30
CA GLY A 25 -18.70 -27.53 -6.99
C GLY A 25 -19.08 -27.20 -5.55
N GLY A 26 -18.12 -26.70 -4.78
CA GLY A 26 -18.37 -26.27 -3.42
C GLY A 26 -19.44 -25.20 -3.41
N ASP A 27 -20.31 -25.30 -2.42
CA ASP A 27 -21.35 -24.31 -2.12
C ASP A 27 -20.69 -22.90 -2.00
N PRO A 28 -21.08 -21.89 -2.82
CA PRO A 28 -20.54 -20.54 -2.71
C PRO A 28 -20.86 -19.85 -1.37
N GLY A 29 -21.66 -20.47 -0.52
CA GLY A 29 -22.03 -20.00 0.82
C GLY A 29 -21.24 -20.61 1.97
N ALA A 30 -20.25 -21.47 1.72
CA ALA A 30 -19.38 -21.98 2.78
C ALA A 30 -18.51 -20.85 3.32
N GLN A 31 -18.92 -20.24 4.43
CA GLN A 31 -18.09 -19.29 5.16
C GLN A 31 -16.74 -19.94 5.45
N ALA A 32 -15.66 -19.31 5.00
CA ALA A 32 -14.30 -19.69 5.39
C ALA A 32 -14.24 -19.82 6.93
N PRO A 33 -13.48 -20.76 7.49
CA PRO A 33 -13.42 -20.93 8.93
C PRO A 33 -13.03 -19.61 9.58
N VAL A 34 -13.89 -19.14 10.49
CA VAL A 34 -13.62 -17.90 11.27
C VAL A 34 -12.37 -18.16 12.08
N VAL A 35 -11.29 -17.44 11.77
CA VAL A 35 -10.06 -17.48 12.56
C VAL A 35 -10.38 -16.79 13.90
N PRO A 36 -10.27 -17.49 15.04
CA PRO A 36 -10.47 -16.84 16.35
C PRO A 36 -9.51 -15.66 16.48
N GLY A 37 -9.93 -14.56 17.10
CA GLY A 37 -9.08 -13.40 17.34
C GLY A 37 -7.87 -13.70 18.24
N ILE A 38 -7.95 -14.79 19.04
CA ILE A 38 -6.82 -15.39 19.78
C ILE A 38 -6.77 -16.87 19.46
N ASP A 39 -5.59 -17.34 19.09
CA ASP A 39 -5.31 -18.75 18.77
C ASP A 39 -4.12 -19.25 19.61
N PRO A 40 -4.37 -19.94 20.74
CA PRO A 40 -3.30 -20.47 21.57
C PRO A 40 -2.41 -21.50 20.86
N SER A 41 -2.89 -22.17 19.80
CA SER A 41 -2.15 -23.22 19.09
C SER A 41 -0.94 -22.71 18.32
N ILE A 42 -0.89 -21.39 18.03
CA ILE A 42 0.22 -20.76 17.31
C ILE A 42 1.31 -20.21 18.24
N MET A 43 1.06 -20.23 19.53
CA MET A 43 1.97 -19.69 20.53
C MET A 43 3.13 -20.63 20.82
N ASP A 44 4.21 -20.10 21.36
CA ASP A 44 5.34 -20.86 21.86
C ASP A 44 5.44 -20.75 23.38
N PRO A 45 4.88 -21.71 24.13
CA PRO A 45 4.88 -21.66 25.59
C PRO A 45 6.28 -21.88 26.20
N SER A 46 7.29 -22.25 25.42
CA SER A 46 8.68 -22.35 25.87
C SER A 46 9.37 -20.98 25.99
N VAL A 47 8.81 -19.95 25.36
CA VAL A 47 9.29 -18.55 25.45
C VAL A 47 8.50 -17.84 26.57
N LYS A 48 9.20 -17.10 27.43
CA LYS A 48 8.51 -16.30 28.45
C LYS A 48 7.98 -14.99 27.82
N PRO A 49 6.72 -14.59 28.09
CA PRO A 49 6.14 -13.37 27.55
C PRO A 49 6.91 -12.10 27.96
N CYS A 50 7.64 -12.14 29.08
CA CYS A 50 8.46 -11.03 29.57
C CYS A 50 9.84 -10.91 28.91
N ASP A 51 10.29 -11.93 28.18
CA ASP A 51 11.60 -11.93 27.51
C ASP A 51 11.47 -11.55 26.03
N ASP A 52 10.46 -12.09 25.34
CA ASP A 52 10.20 -11.90 23.90
C ASP A 52 8.71 -12.19 23.65
N PHE A 53 7.91 -11.13 23.57
CA PHE A 53 6.47 -11.30 23.47
C PHE A 53 6.01 -11.73 22.07
N TYR A 54 6.68 -11.23 21.04
CA TYR A 54 6.39 -11.65 19.68
C TYR A 54 6.68 -13.14 19.47
N ALA A 55 7.82 -13.62 19.94
CA ALA A 55 8.14 -15.05 19.87
C ALA A 55 7.20 -15.89 20.74
N TYR A 56 6.76 -15.40 21.90
CA TYR A 56 5.74 -16.06 22.72
C TYR A 56 4.42 -16.20 21.97
N ALA A 57 3.91 -15.12 21.38
CA ALA A 57 2.59 -15.07 20.73
C ALA A 57 2.55 -15.75 19.37
N CYS A 58 3.66 -15.76 18.61
CA CYS A 58 3.73 -16.20 17.21
C CYS A 58 4.64 -17.41 16.98
N GLY A 59 5.49 -17.76 17.96
CA GLY A 59 6.63 -18.67 17.78
C GLY A 59 6.26 -20.09 17.37
N GLY A 60 5.15 -20.64 17.85
CA GLY A 60 4.67 -21.96 17.46
C GLY A 60 4.32 -22.02 15.96
N TRP A 61 3.64 -21.01 15.47
CA TRP A 61 3.33 -20.88 14.05
C TRP A 61 4.59 -20.63 13.21
N LEU A 62 5.47 -19.70 13.61
CA LEU A 62 6.69 -19.39 12.89
C LEU A 62 7.60 -20.61 12.71
N LYS A 63 7.65 -21.51 13.70
CA LYS A 63 8.44 -22.75 13.63
C LYS A 63 7.89 -23.79 12.65
N THR A 64 6.58 -23.77 12.45
CA THR A 64 5.88 -24.83 11.66
C THR A 64 5.39 -24.35 10.29
N PHE A 65 5.16 -23.05 10.14
CA PHE A 65 4.63 -22.48 8.92
C PHE A 65 5.67 -22.50 7.78
N LYS A 66 5.26 -23.08 6.67
CA LYS A 66 6.07 -23.08 5.44
C LYS A 66 5.53 -21.98 4.54
N LEU A 67 6.33 -20.93 4.37
CA LEU A 67 5.99 -19.82 3.48
C LEU A 67 5.80 -20.33 2.05
N PRO A 68 4.62 -20.11 1.42
CA PRO A 68 4.36 -20.54 0.05
C PRO A 68 5.43 -20.03 -0.92
N PRO A 69 5.77 -20.81 -1.97
CA PRO A 69 6.86 -20.46 -2.87
C PRO A 69 6.61 -19.16 -3.66
N ASP A 70 5.35 -18.86 -3.96
CA ASP A 70 4.92 -17.62 -4.65
C ASP A 70 4.85 -16.40 -3.73
N LYS A 71 4.99 -16.56 -2.41
CA LYS A 71 4.90 -15.46 -1.45
C LYS A 71 6.26 -14.99 -0.96
N PRO A 72 6.55 -13.68 -1.03
CA PRO A 72 7.72 -13.08 -0.37
C PRO A 72 7.54 -12.89 1.13
N ALA A 73 6.29 -12.74 1.58
CA ALA A 73 5.88 -12.71 2.99
C ALA A 73 4.46 -13.25 3.15
N TYR A 74 4.15 -13.71 4.36
CA TYR A 74 2.79 -14.09 4.74
C TYR A 74 2.51 -13.64 6.17
N ASN A 75 1.53 -12.74 6.31
CA ASN A 75 1.00 -12.28 7.59
C ASN A 75 -0.31 -13.00 7.89
N ARG A 76 -0.51 -13.45 9.13
CA ARG A 76 -1.71 -14.20 9.52
C ARG A 76 -3.01 -13.38 9.49
N SER A 77 -2.91 -12.06 9.49
CA SER A 77 -4.06 -11.15 9.39
C SER A 77 -4.17 -10.59 7.98
N PHE A 78 -3.31 -9.66 7.62
CA PHE A 78 -3.37 -8.95 6.34
C PHE A 78 -3.40 -9.89 5.15
N THR A 79 -2.41 -10.80 5.04
CA THR A 79 -2.34 -11.72 3.90
C THR A 79 -3.49 -12.73 3.91
N ALA A 80 -3.89 -13.23 5.09
CA ALA A 80 -4.99 -14.19 5.16
C ALA A 80 -6.34 -13.58 4.77
N ILE A 81 -6.58 -12.32 5.13
CA ILE A 81 -7.78 -11.58 4.69
C ILE A 81 -7.70 -11.29 3.19
N ASP A 82 -6.54 -10.79 2.72
CA ASP A 82 -6.31 -10.49 1.30
C ASP A 82 -6.56 -11.72 0.41
N GLU A 83 -6.05 -12.90 0.79
CA GLU A 83 -6.31 -14.15 0.07
C GLU A 83 -7.82 -14.50 0.00
N ARG A 84 -8.56 -14.29 1.09
CA ARG A 84 -10.03 -14.48 1.06
C ARG A 84 -10.72 -13.45 0.16
N ASN A 85 -10.32 -12.19 0.27
CA ASN A 85 -10.89 -11.13 -0.56
C ASN A 85 -10.60 -11.39 -2.05
N LEU A 86 -9.39 -11.85 -2.40
CA LEU A 86 -9.04 -12.22 -3.77
C LEU A 86 -9.97 -13.31 -4.33
N GLU A 87 -10.29 -14.35 -3.55
CA GLU A 87 -11.23 -15.40 -4.00
C GLU A 87 -12.65 -14.86 -4.20
N LEU A 88 -13.12 -13.96 -3.32
CA LEU A 88 -14.42 -13.30 -3.46
C LEU A 88 -14.48 -12.41 -4.70
N LEU A 89 -13.45 -11.59 -4.90
CA LEU A 89 -13.34 -10.69 -6.06
C LEU A 89 -13.18 -11.47 -7.36
N ARG A 90 -12.44 -12.60 -7.33
CA ARG A 90 -12.34 -13.53 -8.44
C ARG A 90 -13.71 -14.03 -8.86
N ALA A 91 -14.52 -14.51 -7.91
CA ALA A 91 -15.85 -15.05 -8.19
C ALA A 91 -16.76 -13.97 -8.84
N LEU A 92 -16.67 -12.71 -8.39
CA LEU A 92 -17.39 -11.59 -9.00
C LEU A 92 -16.94 -11.35 -10.45
N ALA A 93 -15.63 -11.22 -10.67
CA ALA A 93 -15.08 -10.96 -12.01
C ALA A 93 -15.32 -12.10 -13.00
N GLU A 94 -15.26 -13.37 -12.56
CA GLU A 94 -15.60 -14.53 -13.39
C GLU A 94 -17.08 -14.56 -13.76
N GLN A 95 -17.98 -14.22 -12.82
CA GLN A 95 -19.41 -14.09 -13.07
C GLN A 95 -19.71 -13.03 -14.14
N ASP A 96 -19.10 -11.84 -14.00
CA ASP A 96 -19.26 -10.75 -14.93
C ASP A 96 -18.69 -11.09 -16.32
N ALA A 97 -17.49 -11.71 -16.38
CA ALA A 97 -16.87 -12.14 -17.63
C ALA A 97 -17.69 -13.21 -18.39
N ALA A 98 -18.45 -14.04 -17.66
CA ALA A 98 -19.38 -15.02 -18.22
C ALA A 98 -20.72 -14.41 -18.71
N GLY A 99 -20.91 -13.09 -18.53
CA GLY A 99 -22.14 -12.40 -18.92
C GLY A 99 -23.29 -12.54 -17.91
N HIS A 100 -23.02 -13.04 -16.71
CA HIS A 100 -24.00 -13.11 -15.63
C HIS A 100 -24.02 -11.79 -14.84
N LEU A 101 -24.44 -10.72 -15.52
CA LEU A 101 -24.40 -9.36 -14.99
C LEU A 101 -25.51 -9.13 -13.95
N ASP A 102 -25.14 -8.76 -12.74
CA ASP A 102 -26.09 -8.32 -11.71
C ASP A 102 -26.42 -6.84 -11.98
N PRO A 103 -27.71 -6.48 -12.25
CA PRO A 103 -28.09 -5.10 -12.54
C PRO A 103 -27.92 -4.14 -11.35
N ALA A 104 -27.67 -4.65 -10.15
CA ALA A 104 -27.37 -3.85 -8.97
C ALA A 104 -25.87 -3.52 -8.84
N ASP A 105 -25.00 -4.18 -9.62
CA ASP A 105 -23.58 -3.89 -9.68
C ASP A 105 -23.30 -2.75 -10.67
N ARG A 106 -22.28 -1.95 -10.38
CA ARG A 106 -21.85 -0.87 -11.27
C ARG A 106 -20.78 -1.37 -12.23
N TYR A 107 -20.95 -1.14 -13.53
CA TYR A 107 -19.99 -1.48 -14.59
C TYR A 107 -19.57 -2.96 -14.63
N PRO A 108 -20.46 -3.92 -14.43
CA PRO A 108 -20.08 -5.33 -14.42
C PRO A 108 -19.54 -5.80 -15.78
N ASP A 109 -20.02 -5.22 -16.88
CA ASP A 109 -19.49 -5.42 -18.23
C ASP A 109 -18.02 -5.05 -18.34
N LYS A 110 -17.62 -3.86 -17.85
CA LYS A 110 -16.23 -3.41 -17.87
C LYS A 110 -15.34 -4.24 -16.96
N VAL A 111 -15.83 -4.66 -15.78
CA VAL A 111 -15.13 -5.55 -14.86
C VAL A 111 -14.88 -6.90 -15.54
N GLY A 112 -15.91 -7.49 -16.14
CA GLY A 112 -15.83 -8.78 -16.83
C GLY A 112 -14.90 -8.72 -18.05
N ASP A 113 -14.96 -7.65 -18.85
CA ASP A 113 -14.12 -7.48 -20.04
C ASP A 113 -12.64 -7.29 -19.68
N TYR A 114 -12.34 -6.48 -18.66
CA TYR A 114 -10.97 -6.28 -18.20
C TYR A 114 -10.36 -7.56 -17.62
N TRP A 115 -11.13 -8.27 -16.80
CA TRP A 115 -10.76 -9.57 -16.27
C TRP A 115 -10.49 -10.59 -17.37
N ALA A 116 -11.41 -10.72 -18.34
CA ALA A 116 -11.27 -11.67 -19.44
C ALA A 116 -10.04 -11.37 -20.31
N ALA A 117 -9.78 -10.10 -20.62
CA ALA A 117 -8.58 -9.69 -21.34
C ALA A 117 -7.29 -10.04 -20.59
N CYS A 118 -7.29 -9.84 -19.26
CA CYS A 118 -6.15 -10.23 -18.43
C CYS A 118 -5.92 -11.74 -18.40
N MET A 119 -6.98 -12.55 -18.34
CA MET A 119 -6.89 -14.01 -18.25
C MET A 119 -6.55 -14.68 -19.59
N ASP A 120 -6.67 -13.98 -20.72
CA ASP A 120 -6.39 -14.52 -22.06
C ASP A 120 -4.88 -14.56 -22.35
N GLU A 121 -4.17 -15.50 -21.70
CA GLU A 121 -2.73 -15.71 -21.93
C GLU A 121 -2.43 -16.12 -23.39
N GLU A 122 -3.30 -16.89 -24.02
CA GLU A 122 -3.11 -17.32 -25.41
C GLU A 122 -3.20 -16.12 -26.38
N GLY A 123 -4.15 -15.23 -26.15
CA GLY A 123 -4.28 -13.98 -26.93
C GLY A 123 -3.09 -13.06 -26.73
N ILE A 124 -2.56 -12.94 -25.50
CA ILE A 124 -1.35 -12.16 -25.22
C ILE A 124 -0.14 -12.75 -25.94
N GLU A 125 0.06 -14.07 -25.92
CA GLU A 125 1.14 -14.74 -26.64
C GLU A 125 0.99 -14.57 -28.16
N ALA A 126 -0.21 -14.74 -28.72
CA ALA A 126 -0.48 -14.60 -30.15
C ALA A 126 -0.26 -13.15 -30.66
N ARG A 127 -0.50 -12.14 -29.84
CA ARG A 127 -0.19 -10.73 -30.16
C ARG A 127 1.32 -10.46 -30.15
N GLY A 128 2.08 -11.22 -29.34
CA GLY A 128 3.52 -11.03 -29.22
C GLY A 128 3.88 -9.62 -28.77
N THR A 129 4.78 -8.97 -29.51
CA THR A 129 5.21 -7.59 -29.25
C THR A 129 4.50 -6.55 -30.14
N ARG A 130 3.45 -6.91 -30.87
CA ARG A 130 2.79 -6.02 -31.86
C ARG A 130 2.32 -4.70 -31.24
N ASP A 131 1.59 -4.77 -30.12
CA ASP A 131 1.05 -3.57 -29.46
C ASP A 131 2.17 -2.72 -28.86
N LEU A 132 3.23 -3.36 -28.34
CA LEU A 132 4.44 -2.69 -27.86
C LEU A 132 5.18 -1.96 -28.99
N MET A 133 5.35 -2.61 -30.15
CA MET A 133 6.01 -2.00 -31.34
C MET A 133 5.21 -0.83 -31.88
N ALA A 134 3.88 -0.92 -31.90
CA ALA A 134 3.03 0.20 -32.28
C ALA A 134 3.21 1.40 -31.31
N ALA A 135 3.31 1.15 -30.01
CA ALA A 135 3.57 2.20 -29.02
C ALA A 135 5.01 2.76 -29.14
N PHE A 136 6.00 1.94 -29.49
CA PHE A 136 7.36 2.39 -29.74
C PHE A 136 7.47 3.32 -30.95
N ALA A 137 6.68 3.09 -32.01
CA ALA A 137 6.70 3.96 -33.18
C ALA A 137 6.43 5.44 -32.82
N ALA A 138 5.57 5.68 -31.84
CA ALA A 138 5.32 7.05 -31.37
C ALA A 138 6.49 7.63 -30.54
N ILE A 139 7.30 6.79 -29.91
CA ILE A 139 8.52 7.20 -29.18
C ILE A 139 9.64 7.51 -30.20
N ASP A 140 9.66 6.84 -31.36
CA ASP A 140 10.67 7.01 -32.38
C ASP A 140 10.61 8.38 -33.08
N GLU A 141 9.49 9.09 -32.93
CA GLU A 141 9.34 10.47 -33.40
C GLU A 141 10.17 11.49 -32.61
N VAL A 142 10.75 11.09 -31.44
CA VAL A 142 11.56 11.97 -30.58
C VAL A 142 12.92 12.24 -31.28
N LYS A 143 13.13 13.51 -31.65
CA LYS A 143 14.37 13.99 -32.32
C LYS A 143 14.91 15.29 -31.74
N ASP A 144 14.11 16.00 -30.97
CA ASP A 144 14.40 17.28 -30.35
C ASP A 144 13.57 17.46 -29.06
N LEU A 145 13.79 18.52 -28.30
CA LEU A 145 13.09 18.78 -27.06
C LEU A 145 11.56 18.94 -27.23
N PRO A 146 11.03 19.63 -28.25
CA PRO A 146 9.59 19.68 -28.48
C PRO A 146 8.95 18.31 -28.69
N SER A 147 9.58 17.43 -29.47
CA SER A 147 9.09 16.06 -29.68
C SER A 147 9.29 15.16 -28.45
N LEU A 148 10.35 15.39 -27.66
CA LEU A 148 10.54 14.73 -26.37
C LEU A 148 9.42 15.12 -25.37
N ALA A 149 9.06 16.39 -25.29
CA ALA A 149 7.98 16.85 -24.42
C ALA A 149 6.64 16.19 -24.77
N ARG A 150 6.31 16.07 -26.07
CA ARG A 150 5.14 15.33 -26.55
C ARG A 150 5.22 13.84 -26.18
N GLY A 151 6.39 13.22 -26.33
CA GLY A 151 6.64 11.82 -25.99
C GLY A 151 6.44 11.56 -24.50
N LEU A 152 6.96 12.45 -23.64
CA LEU A 152 6.77 12.41 -22.19
C LEU A 152 5.29 12.59 -21.80
N ALA A 153 4.61 13.60 -22.36
CA ALA A 153 3.19 13.83 -22.09
C ALA A 153 2.33 12.61 -22.44
N ARG A 154 2.60 12.00 -23.62
CA ARG A 154 1.89 10.79 -24.08
C ARG A 154 2.10 9.61 -23.12
N LEU A 155 3.34 9.40 -22.66
CA LEU A 155 3.65 8.33 -21.70
C LEU A 155 3.07 8.60 -20.31
N HIS A 156 3.14 9.84 -19.82
CA HIS A 156 2.51 10.22 -18.56
C HIS A 156 1.00 10.00 -18.59
N ARG A 157 0.31 10.40 -19.66
CA ARG A 157 -1.12 10.07 -19.84
C ARG A 157 -1.40 8.57 -19.84
N ALA A 158 -0.46 7.75 -20.29
CA ALA A 158 -0.58 6.28 -20.25
C ALA A 158 -0.17 5.68 -18.91
N GLY A 159 0.07 6.49 -17.87
CA GLY A 159 0.52 6.07 -16.53
C GLY A 159 1.94 5.54 -16.48
N VAL A 160 2.75 5.89 -17.48
CA VAL A 160 4.19 5.60 -17.49
C VAL A 160 4.92 6.91 -17.23
N PHE A 161 5.64 7.01 -16.11
CA PHE A 161 6.27 8.24 -15.65
C PHE A 161 7.81 8.18 -15.81
N PRO A 162 8.35 8.39 -17.03
CA PRO A 162 9.77 8.60 -17.23
C PRO A 162 10.18 10.01 -16.76
N ALA A 163 11.45 10.16 -16.40
CA ALA A 163 12.09 11.38 -15.96
C ALA A 163 11.50 11.98 -14.66
N PHE A 164 10.26 12.39 -14.63
CA PHE A 164 9.58 12.98 -13.47
C PHE A 164 8.16 12.46 -13.34
N ARG A 165 7.52 12.72 -12.19
CA ARG A 165 6.09 12.49 -11.99
C ARG A 165 5.35 13.81 -12.08
N ILE A 166 4.10 13.73 -12.51
CA ILE A 166 3.11 14.80 -12.42
C ILE A 166 1.81 14.22 -11.90
N ASP A 167 1.32 14.76 -10.80
CA ASP A 167 0.11 14.31 -10.12
C ASP A 167 -0.66 15.56 -9.62
N SER A 168 -1.89 15.40 -9.17
CA SER A 168 -2.60 16.41 -8.38
C SER A 168 -2.25 16.27 -6.89
N THR A 169 -2.17 17.38 -6.19
CA THR A 169 -2.01 17.41 -4.73
C THR A 169 -2.77 18.58 -4.12
N GLN A 170 -3.16 18.48 -2.86
CA GLN A 170 -3.62 19.68 -2.13
C GLN A 170 -2.44 20.63 -1.92
N ASP A 171 -2.68 21.93 -2.05
CA ASP A 171 -1.70 22.93 -1.64
C ASP A 171 -1.50 22.82 -0.12
N ALA A 172 -0.29 22.47 0.31
CA ALA A 172 -0.06 22.19 1.71
C ALA A 172 -0.29 23.42 2.62
N ARG A 173 -0.25 24.65 2.10
CA ARG A 173 -0.53 25.87 2.89
C ARG A 173 -1.95 26.44 2.70
N ASP A 174 -2.69 25.89 1.73
CA ASP A 174 -4.12 26.13 1.54
C ASP A 174 -4.78 24.84 1.10
N ALA A 175 -5.12 23.98 2.04
CA ALA A 175 -5.68 22.65 1.82
C ALA A 175 -7.04 22.65 1.08
N THR A 176 -7.62 23.82 0.79
CA THR A 176 -8.83 23.94 -0.04
C THR A 176 -8.52 23.95 -1.53
N GLN A 177 -7.26 24.13 -1.93
CA GLN A 177 -6.80 24.21 -3.30
C GLN A 177 -6.17 22.90 -3.75
N ILE A 178 -6.47 22.47 -4.97
CA ILE A 178 -5.78 21.38 -5.65
C ILE A 178 -4.85 21.97 -6.72
N ILE A 179 -3.59 21.59 -6.68
CA ILE A 179 -2.52 22.08 -7.56
C ILE A 179 -1.78 20.91 -8.20
N GLY A 180 -0.97 21.16 -9.23
CA GLY A 180 -0.07 20.18 -9.79
C GLY A 180 1.15 19.94 -8.90
N GLU A 181 1.60 18.70 -8.81
CA GLU A 181 2.90 18.36 -8.20
C GLU A 181 3.85 17.84 -9.28
N VAL A 182 5.06 18.40 -9.34
CA VAL A 182 6.17 17.87 -10.15
C VAL A 182 7.19 17.25 -9.20
N ALA A 183 7.28 15.93 -9.20
CA ALA A 183 8.08 15.18 -8.26
C ALA A 183 9.23 14.42 -8.93
N GLN A 184 10.26 14.08 -8.13
CA GLN A 184 11.33 13.19 -8.58
C GLN A 184 10.77 11.84 -9.02
N GLY A 185 11.39 11.24 -10.07
CA GLY A 185 10.92 10.00 -10.66
C GLY A 185 11.94 9.37 -11.59
N GLY A 186 11.45 8.51 -12.49
CA GLY A 186 12.23 8.00 -13.61
C GLY A 186 13.15 6.81 -13.33
N LEU A 187 13.31 6.36 -12.09
CA LEU A 187 14.14 5.20 -11.75
C LEU A 187 13.38 3.88 -11.95
N SER A 188 14.10 2.83 -12.30
CA SER A 188 13.57 1.48 -12.44
C SER A 188 13.88 0.59 -11.24
N LEU A 189 15.00 0.80 -10.54
CA LEU A 189 15.31 0.16 -9.28
C LEU A 189 14.51 0.81 -8.14
N PRO A 190 14.23 0.10 -7.04
CA PRO A 190 13.32 0.55 -5.98
C PRO A 190 13.74 1.81 -5.24
N ASP A 191 15.04 2.13 -5.22
CA ASP A 191 15.58 3.30 -4.55
C ASP A 191 16.85 3.83 -5.24
N ARG A 192 17.13 5.13 -5.08
CA ARG A 192 18.32 5.81 -5.60
C ARG A 192 19.61 5.15 -5.14
N ASP A 193 19.63 4.64 -3.93
CA ASP A 193 20.83 4.06 -3.32
C ASP A 193 21.33 2.82 -4.08
N TYR A 194 20.46 2.08 -4.75
CA TYR A 194 20.85 0.95 -5.61
C TYR A 194 21.70 1.36 -6.81
N TYR A 195 21.65 2.63 -7.24
CA TYR A 195 22.50 3.17 -8.30
C TYR A 195 23.82 3.77 -7.80
N LEU A 196 23.83 4.23 -6.53
CA LEU A 196 24.88 5.13 -6.03
C LEU A 196 25.84 4.47 -5.06
N LYS A 197 25.40 3.46 -4.30
CA LYS A 197 26.28 2.74 -3.36
C LYS A 197 27.30 1.88 -4.10
N ASP A 198 28.52 1.82 -3.55
CA ASP A 198 29.66 1.10 -4.12
C ASP A 198 30.03 -0.18 -3.34
N ASP A 199 29.21 -0.59 -2.36
CA ASP A 199 29.42 -1.84 -1.65
C ASP A 199 29.17 -3.07 -2.56
N PRO A 200 29.72 -4.24 -2.24
CA PRO A 200 29.64 -5.43 -3.11
C PRO A 200 28.21 -5.87 -3.41
N ALA A 201 27.25 -5.68 -2.49
CA ALA A 201 25.86 -6.05 -2.69
C ALA A 201 25.19 -5.12 -3.70
N ALA A 202 25.40 -3.80 -3.57
CA ALA A 202 24.91 -2.81 -4.52
C ALA A 202 25.48 -3.01 -5.91
N GLN A 203 26.80 -3.23 -6.02
CA GLN A 203 27.47 -3.53 -7.30
C GLN A 203 26.92 -4.81 -7.95
N GLY A 204 26.60 -5.84 -7.14
CA GLY A 204 25.96 -7.07 -7.61
C GLY A 204 24.58 -6.79 -8.23
N ILE A 205 23.76 -5.96 -7.58
CA ILE A 205 22.43 -5.56 -8.08
C ILE A 205 22.56 -4.71 -9.34
N GLN A 206 23.50 -3.75 -9.39
CA GLN A 206 23.76 -2.92 -10.57
C GLN A 206 24.15 -3.75 -11.78
N LYS A 207 25.01 -4.76 -11.61
CA LYS A 207 25.37 -5.69 -12.67
C LYS A 207 24.18 -6.55 -13.11
N ALA A 208 23.42 -7.08 -12.17
CA ALA A 208 22.22 -7.88 -12.46
C ALA A 208 21.16 -7.05 -13.20
N TYR A 209 20.99 -5.78 -12.81
CA TYR A 209 20.04 -4.86 -13.45
C TYR A 209 20.44 -4.59 -14.92
N ARG A 210 21.69 -4.26 -15.20
CA ARG A 210 22.16 -4.07 -16.58
C ARG A 210 21.97 -5.34 -17.42
N SER A 211 22.23 -6.52 -16.86
CA SER A 211 21.99 -7.78 -17.54
C SER A 211 20.49 -8.00 -17.82
N HIS A 212 19.61 -7.65 -16.86
CA HIS A 212 18.16 -7.69 -17.01
C HIS A 212 17.69 -6.74 -18.13
N LEU A 213 18.14 -5.48 -18.12
CA LEU A 213 17.87 -4.49 -19.18
C LEU A 213 18.20 -5.06 -20.56
N THR A 214 19.43 -5.57 -20.76
CA THR A 214 19.85 -6.14 -22.03
C THR A 214 18.95 -7.27 -22.49
N ARG A 215 18.60 -8.23 -21.60
CA ARG A 215 17.72 -9.35 -21.95
C ARG A 215 16.30 -8.90 -22.32
N MET A 216 15.75 -7.94 -21.59
CA MET A 216 14.43 -7.37 -21.89
C MET A 216 14.39 -6.67 -23.25
N LEU A 217 15.44 -5.91 -23.59
CA LEU A 217 15.57 -5.24 -24.88
C LEU A 217 15.74 -6.26 -26.03
N VAL A 218 16.49 -7.34 -25.82
CA VAL A 218 16.59 -8.45 -26.79
C VAL A 218 15.23 -9.13 -26.99
N LEU A 219 14.49 -9.41 -25.92
CA LEU A 219 13.11 -9.94 -26.01
C LEU A 219 12.18 -9.00 -26.78
N ALA A 220 12.40 -7.68 -26.70
CA ALA A 220 11.68 -6.70 -27.50
C ALA A 220 12.15 -6.61 -28.96
N GLY A 221 13.11 -7.46 -29.39
CA GLY A 221 13.53 -7.58 -30.77
C GLY A 221 14.81 -6.82 -31.17
N LEU A 222 15.50 -6.18 -30.22
CA LEU A 222 16.78 -5.52 -30.51
C LEU A 222 17.91 -6.53 -30.71
N PRO A 223 18.82 -6.30 -31.66
CA PRO A 223 20.08 -7.05 -31.74
C PRO A 223 20.87 -6.93 -30.45
N ALA A 224 21.58 -8.01 -30.05
CA ALA A 224 22.23 -8.09 -28.74
C ALA A 224 23.27 -6.98 -28.50
N ASP A 225 24.03 -6.60 -29.53
CA ASP A 225 25.04 -5.53 -29.46
C ASP A 225 24.38 -4.15 -29.28
N GLU A 226 23.25 -3.90 -29.95
CA GLU A 226 22.45 -2.69 -29.79
C GLU A 226 21.78 -2.63 -28.40
N ALA A 227 21.20 -3.75 -27.96
CA ALA A 227 20.63 -3.86 -26.62
C ALA A 227 21.68 -3.55 -25.53
N ALA A 228 22.91 -4.06 -25.69
CA ALA A 228 23.98 -3.77 -24.75
C ALA A 228 24.37 -2.27 -24.73
N ARG A 229 24.48 -1.62 -25.91
CA ARG A 229 24.75 -0.18 -25.98
C ARG A 229 23.65 0.65 -25.34
N GLN A 230 22.38 0.35 -25.66
CA GLN A 230 21.24 1.05 -25.07
C GLN A 230 21.15 0.82 -23.55
N THR A 231 21.47 -0.38 -23.05
CA THR A 231 21.54 -0.68 -21.61
C THR A 231 22.46 0.28 -20.89
N GLU A 232 23.70 0.49 -21.38
CA GLU A 232 24.64 1.39 -20.71
C GLU A 232 24.18 2.86 -20.75
N ALA A 233 23.57 3.29 -21.85
CA ALA A 233 23.02 4.64 -21.99
C ALA A 233 21.83 4.86 -21.02
N ILE A 234 20.89 3.91 -20.93
CA ILE A 234 19.75 3.95 -20.01
C ILE A 234 20.23 3.96 -18.57
N TYR A 235 21.16 3.05 -18.20
CA TYR A 235 21.69 2.97 -16.84
C TYR A 235 22.42 4.26 -16.41
N ALA A 236 23.22 4.85 -17.32
CA ALA A 236 23.90 6.11 -17.05
C ALA A 236 22.90 7.26 -16.82
N LEU A 237 21.83 7.33 -17.60
CA LEU A 237 20.77 8.33 -17.46
C LEU A 237 20.03 8.16 -16.13
N GLU A 238 19.60 6.94 -15.79
CA GLU A 238 18.95 6.67 -14.50
C GLU A 238 19.86 6.95 -13.30
N ARG A 239 21.14 6.61 -13.39
CA ARG A 239 22.12 6.90 -12.34
C ARG A 239 22.32 8.41 -12.16
N SER A 240 22.32 9.17 -13.25
CA SER A 240 22.36 10.63 -13.21
C SER A 240 21.12 11.21 -12.51
N MET A 241 19.92 10.73 -12.84
CA MET A 241 18.68 11.08 -12.13
C MET A 241 18.77 10.74 -10.64
N ALA A 242 19.24 9.52 -10.30
CA ALA A 242 19.35 9.04 -8.93
C ALA A 242 20.25 9.97 -8.07
N SER A 243 21.33 10.53 -8.67
CA SER A 243 22.26 11.38 -7.95
C SER A 243 21.66 12.67 -7.39
N ALA A 244 20.58 13.17 -7.98
CA ALA A 244 19.90 14.40 -7.57
C ALA A 244 18.59 14.15 -6.80
N GLN A 245 18.12 12.91 -6.70
CA GLN A 245 16.95 12.58 -5.90
C GLN A 245 17.26 12.64 -4.41
N TRP A 246 16.30 13.05 -3.63
CA TRP A 246 16.38 12.98 -2.18
C TRP A 246 16.16 11.56 -1.68
N THR A 247 16.75 11.26 -0.53
CA THR A 247 16.55 10.00 0.18
C THR A 247 15.13 9.89 0.74
N ARG A 248 14.73 8.67 1.07
CA ARG A 248 13.43 8.41 1.73
C ARG A 248 13.26 9.23 3.03
N VAL A 249 14.34 9.38 3.81
CA VAL A 249 14.30 10.19 5.04
C VAL A 249 14.09 11.66 4.73
N GLU A 250 14.80 12.22 3.74
CA GLU A 250 14.63 13.62 3.35
C GLU A 250 13.23 13.93 2.81
N MET A 251 12.60 12.97 2.12
CA MET A 251 11.24 13.09 1.62
C MET A 251 10.15 13.06 2.72
N ARG A 252 10.51 12.73 3.95
CA ARG A 252 9.56 12.75 5.08
C ARG A 252 9.31 14.12 5.68
N ASP A 253 10.10 15.12 5.33
CA ASP A 253 9.96 16.49 5.86
C ASP A 253 8.95 17.28 4.99
N PRO A 254 7.71 17.53 5.46
CA PRO A 254 6.70 18.20 4.65
C PRO A 254 7.01 19.68 4.38
N GLU A 255 7.75 20.37 5.26
CA GLU A 255 8.21 21.73 5.00
C GLU A 255 9.27 21.76 3.89
N ARG A 256 10.16 20.79 3.87
CA ARG A 256 11.20 20.67 2.85
C ARG A 256 10.61 20.30 1.49
N THR A 257 9.61 19.43 1.45
CA THR A 257 8.98 18.95 0.20
C THR A 257 7.95 19.92 -0.37
N TYR A 258 7.57 20.98 0.34
CA TYR A 258 6.67 22.00 -0.16
C TYR A 258 7.41 23.16 -0.78
N ASN A 259 7.43 23.24 -2.11
CA ASN A 259 8.07 24.32 -2.87
C ASN A 259 7.11 24.82 -3.95
N ARG A 260 6.30 25.80 -3.58
CA ARG A 260 5.25 26.37 -4.42
C ARG A 260 5.83 27.13 -5.62
N LEU A 261 5.31 26.81 -6.81
CA LEU A 261 5.68 27.43 -8.09
C LEU A 261 4.42 27.81 -8.87
N ASN A 262 4.56 28.78 -9.77
CA ASN A 262 3.64 28.95 -10.88
C ASN A 262 4.31 28.43 -12.17
N LEU A 263 3.58 28.42 -13.29
CA LEU A 263 4.14 27.95 -14.58
C LEU A 263 5.43 28.71 -14.96
N ALA A 264 5.47 30.04 -14.80
CA ALA A 264 6.67 30.82 -15.08
C ALA A 264 7.86 30.44 -14.15
N GLY A 265 7.57 30.07 -12.92
CA GLY A 265 8.58 29.55 -11.99
C GLY A 265 9.13 28.19 -12.42
N LEU A 266 8.25 27.32 -12.92
CA LEU A 266 8.63 26.01 -13.44
C LEU A 266 9.45 26.13 -14.73
N GLU A 267 9.02 27.03 -15.67
CA GLU A 267 9.77 27.38 -16.88
C GLU A 267 11.15 27.99 -16.57
N LYS A 268 11.24 28.79 -15.50
CA LYS A 268 12.52 29.33 -15.04
C LYS A 268 13.43 28.27 -14.44
N ALA A 269 12.87 27.28 -13.74
CA ALA A 269 13.65 26.20 -13.12
C ALA A 269 14.18 25.19 -14.17
N VAL A 270 13.41 24.96 -15.24
CA VAL A 270 13.78 24.03 -16.33
C VAL A 270 13.52 24.70 -17.68
N PRO A 271 14.34 25.70 -18.07
CA PRO A 271 14.08 26.55 -19.24
C PRO A 271 14.21 25.85 -20.59
N HIS A 272 15.03 24.80 -20.73
CA HIS A 272 15.13 24.05 -21.98
C HIS A 272 13.92 23.14 -22.23
N PHE A 273 13.15 22.78 -21.20
CA PHE A 273 12.00 21.92 -21.38
C PHE A 273 10.76 22.74 -21.80
N PRO A 274 10.12 22.44 -22.95
CA PRO A 274 9.00 23.21 -23.47
C PRO A 274 7.69 22.86 -22.73
N TRP A 275 7.50 23.35 -21.52
CA TRP A 275 6.37 23.07 -20.63
C TRP A 275 5.02 23.33 -21.29
N ALA A 276 4.88 24.39 -22.07
CA ALA A 276 3.63 24.71 -22.78
C ALA A 276 3.22 23.58 -23.75
N ILE A 277 4.19 23.02 -24.50
CA ILE A 277 3.94 21.87 -25.40
C ILE A 277 3.57 20.64 -24.57
N TYR A 278 4.33 20.36 -23.50
CA TYR A 278 4.08 19.23 -22.62
C TYR A 278 2.68 19.29 -22.01
N LEU A 279 2.30 20.40 -21.38
CA LEU A 279 1.00 20.57 -20.72
C LEU A 279 -0.15 20.51 -21.73
N SER A 280 0.03 21.08 -22.93
CA SER A 280 -0.97 20.99 -24.01
C SER A 280 -1.20 19.55 -24.45
N ASP A 281 -0.14 18.78 -24.67
CA ASP A 281 -0.24 17.36 -25.08
C ASP A 281 -0.69 16.44 -23.93
N LEU A 282 -0.42 16.86 -22.67
CA LEU A 282 -0.97 16.20 -21.49
C LEU A 282 -2.50 16.39 -21.41
N GLY A 283 -3.05 17.40 -22.07
CA GLY A 283 -4.47 17.76 -22.05
C GLY A 283 -4.85 18.80 -20.99
N HIS A 284 -3.86 19.46 -20.38
CA HIS A 284 -4.03 20.38 -19.26
C HIS A 284 -3.21 21.68 -19.45
N ALA A 285 -3.39 22.33 -20.60
CA ALA A 285 -2.70 23.56 -20.97
C ALA A 285 -2.99 24.75 -20.04
N ASP A 286 -4.05 24.70 -19.26
CA ASP A 286 -4.50 25.71 -18.30
C ASP A 286 -3.85 25.60 -16.92
N LEU A 287 -3.08 24.56 -16.68
CA LEU A 287 -2.38 24.39 -15.39
C LEU A 287 -1.36 25.52 -15.16
N SER A 288 -1.49 26.20 -14.04
CA SER A 288 -0.65 27.37 -13.73
C SER A 288 -0.07 27.35 -12.32
N ALA A 289 -0.56 26.45 -11.46
CA ALA A 289 -0.19 26.35 -10.07
C ALA A 289 0.42 24.99 -9.77
N PHE A 290 1.65 24.98 -9.23
CA PHE A 290 2.43 23.77 -8.97
C PHE A 290 3.14 23.82 -7.62
N THR A 291 3.54 22.65 -7.15
CA THR A 291 4.61 22.48 -6.17
C THR A 291 5.64 21.50 -6.70
N THR A 292 6.87 21.56 -6.20
CA THR A 292 7.85 20.48 -6.43
C THR A 292 8.35 19.95 -5.11
N THR A 293 8.48 18.62 -5.03
CA THR A 293 8.99 17.97 -3.83
C THR A 293 10.50 18.07 -3.70
N THR A 294 11.23 18.20 -4.83
CA THR A 294 12.68 18.11 -4.85
C THR A 294 13.28 19.15 -5.81
N PRO A 295 13.44 20.42 -5.39
CA PRO A 295 14.02 21.45 -6.25
C PRO A 295 15.35 21.09 -6.91
N PRO A 296 16.35 20.48 -6.23
CA PRO A 296 17.61 20.08 -6.87
C PRO A 296 17.44 19.06 -8.00
N TYR A 297 16.33 18.33 -7.98
CA TYR A 297 16.01 17.40 -9.07
C TYR A 297 15.57 18.12 -10.35
N LEU A 298 14.90 19.27 -10.24
CA LEU A 298 14.59 20.11 -11.41
C LEU A 298 15.87 20.63 -12.07
N ASP A 299 16.87 21.05 -11.27
CA ASP A 299 18.18 21.47 -11.81
C ASP A 299 18.85 20.33 -12.59
N ARG A 300 18.76 19.10 -12.09
CA ARG A 300 19.29 17.93 -12.79
C ARG A 300 18.49 17.62 -14.07
N LEU A 301 17.19 17.76 -14.06
CA LEU A 301 16.37 17.58 -15.26
C LEU A 301 16.74 18.58 -16.33
N GLU A 302 16.98 19.85 -15.96
CA GLU A 302 17.44 20.88 -16.87
C GLU A 302 18.74 20.47 -17.58
N GLU A 303 19.75 20.04 -16.80
CA GLU A 303 21.03 19.54 -17.34
C GLU A 303 20.83 18.34 -18.29
N LEU A 304 19.94 17.42 -17.95
CA LEU A 304 19.67 16.23 -18.74
C LEU A 304 18.91 16.55 -20.03
N PHE A 305 17.99 17.51 -20.01
CA PHE A 305 17.28 17.94 -21.24
C PHE A 305 18.23 18.66 -22.20
N ASP A 306 19.19 19.45 -21.70
CA ASP A 306 20.18 20.13 -22.52
C ASP A 306 21.23 19.16 -23.12
N SER A 307 21.72 18.19 -22.33
CA SER A 307 22.91 17.42 -22.69
C SER A 307 22.66 16.01 -23.24
N THR A 308 21.47 15.41 -23.00
CA THR A 308 21.22 14.02 -23.37
C THR A 308 20.76 13.89 -24.82
N PRO A 309 21.46 13.09 -25.64
CA PRO A 309 21.07 12.89 -27.04
C PRO A 309 19.68 12.30 -27.23
N PRO A 310 18.94 12.67 -28.28
CA PRO A 310 17.58 12.14 -28.56
C PRO A 310 17.50 10.62 -28.65
N GLU A 311 18.54 9.95 -29.15
CA GLU A 311 18.60 8.48 -29.21
C GLU A 311 18.64 7.84 -27.82
N THR A 312 19.29 8.45 -26.83
CA THR A 312 19.30 8.00 -25.44
C THR A 312 17.90 8.17 -24.83
N TRP A 313 17.24 9.31 -25.08
CA TRP A 313 15.87 9.51 -24.66
C TRP A 313 14.93 8.47 -25.27
N ARG A 314 15.01 8.18 -26.58
CA ARG A 314 14.19 7.13 -27.20
C ARG A 314 14.40 5.77 -26.54
N ALA A 315 15.65 5.37 -26.33
CA ALA A 315 15.98 4.11 -25.67
C ALA A 315 15.38 4.03 -24.26
N TYR A 316 15.52 5.10 -23.48
CA TYR A 316 15.00 5.19 -22.12
C TYR A 316 13.46 5.19 -22.08
N LEU A 317 12.79 5.94 -22.94
CA LEU A 317 11.32 5.98 -22.99
C LEU A 317 10.74 4.63 -23.39
N ARG A 318 11.34 3.95 -24.39
CA ARG A 318 10.97 2.57 -24.77
C ARG A 318 11.16 1.60 -23.59
N TRP A 319 12.27 1.71 -22.88
CA TRP A 319 12.51 0.91 -21.68
C TRP A 319 11.45 1.12 -20.62
N ARG A 320 11.10 2.36 -20.31
CA ARG A 320 10.08 2.67 -19.29
C ARG A 320 8.72 2.08 -19.63
N LEU A 321 8.29 2.19 -20.88
CA LEU A 321 7.05 1.58 -21.38
C LEU A 321 7.11 0.04 -21.29
N LEU A 322 8.21 -0.56 -21.79
CA LEU A 322 8.43 -1.99 -21.76
C LEU A 322 8.37 -2.53 -20.32
N ALA A 323 9.10 -1.91 -19.40
CA ALA A 323 9.15 -2.32 -17.99
C ALA A 323 7.77 -2.23 -17.32
N THR A 324 6.99 -1.19 -17.63
CA THR A 324 5.63 -1.02 -17.12
C THR A 324 4.71 -2.13 -17.66
N MET A 325 4.69 -2.38 -18.98
CA MET A 325 3.82 -3.41 -19.56
C MET A 325 4.22 -4.83 -19.12
N ALA A 326 5.51 -5.10 -18.94
CA ALA A 326 6.00 -6.37 -18.40
C ALA A 326 5.57 -6.54 -16.91
N SER A 327 5.53 -5.46 -16.13
CA SER A 327 5.07 -5.53 -14.73
C SER A 327 3.57 -5.85 -14.63
N GLN A 328 2.80 -5.39 -15.58
CA GLN A 328 1.36 -5.69 -15.71
C GLN A 328 1.07 -7.06 -16.33
N ARG A 329 2.10 -7.83 -16.69
CA ARG A 329 1.97 -9.11 -17.43
C ARG A 329 1.12 -8.98 -18.69
N ALA A 330 1.19 -7.80 -19.33
CA ALA A 330 0.49 -7.48 -20.58
C ALA A 330 1.30 -7.82 -21.84
N LEU A 331 2.45 -8.47 -21.67
CA LEU A 331 3.36 -8.94 -22.70
C LEU A 331 3.54 -10.46 -22.61
N PRO A 332 4.07 -11.13 -23.65
CA PRO A 332 4.35 -12.56 -23.65
C PRO A 332 5.09 -13.03 -22.39
N ARG A 333 4.87 -14.28 -22.02
CA ARG A 333 5.37 -14.89 -20.81
C ARG A 333 6.89 -14.73 -20.60
N ALA A 334 7.65 -14.70 -21.69
CA ALA A 334 9.10 -14.50 -21.63
C ALA A 334 9.51 -13.21 -20.91
N PHE A 335 8.77 -12.11 -21.11
CA PHE A 335 9.00 -10.83 -20.41
C PHE A 335 8.65 -10.92 -18.91
N THR A 336 7.53 -11.57 -18.61
CA THR A 336 7.11 -11.80 -17.22
C THR A 336 8.13 -12.65 -16.48
N GLN A 337 8.63 -13.72 -17.12
CA GLN A 337 9.62 -14.61 -16.52
C GLN A 337 10.95 -13.91 -16.26
N GLU A 338 11.47 -13.15 -17.26
CA GLU A 338 12.72 -12.40 -17.11
C GLU A 338 12.63 -11.35 -15.99
N ARG A 339 11.49 -10.63 -15.92
CA ARG A 339 11.24 -9.68 -14.84
C ARG A 339 11.16 -10.37 -13.48
N PHE A 340 10.44 -11.49 -13.40
CA PHE A 340 10.33 -12.28 -12.17
C PHE A 340 11.70 -12.73 -11.67
N GLU A 341 12.53 -13.31 -12.53
CA GLU A 341 13.86 -13.79 -12.17
C GLU A 341 14.74 -12.67 -11.62
N PHE A 342 14.70 -11.49 -12.22
CA PHE A 342 15.45 -10.35 -11.70
C PHE A 342 14.93 -9.87 -10.33
N PHE A 343 13.62 -9.57 -10.22
CA PHE A 343 13.05 -8.99 -9.00
C PHE A 343 12.95 -10.00 -7.86
N SER A 344 12.60 -11.26 -8.14
CA SER A 344 12.52 -12.28 -7.09
C SER A 344 13.87 -12.55 -6.45
N LYS A 345 14.90 -12.71 -7.27
CA LYS A 345 16.25 -13.03 -6.80
C LYS A 345 16.86 -11.90 -5.98
N ASN A 346 16.64 -10.65 -6.37
CA ASN A 346 17.36 -9.52 -5.77
C ASN A 346 16.54 -8.79 -4.69
N PHE A 347 15.21 -8.88 -4.70
CA PHE A 347 14.37 -8.01 -3.86
C PHE A 347 13.27 -8.72 -3.07
N THR A 348 12.64 -9.77 -3.60
CA THR A 348 11.48 -10.36 -2.93
C THR A 348 11.70 -11.76 -2.38
N GLY A 349 12.64 -12.50 -2.95
CA GLY A 349 12.93 -13.88 -2.56
C GLY A 349 11.85 -14.90 -2.94
N ALA A 350 10.76 -14.51 -3.60
CA ALA A 350 9.73 -15.43 -4.08
C ALA A 350 10.36 -16.48 -5.02
N LYS A 351 9.90 -17.72 -4.94
CA LYS A 351 10.47 -18.85 -5.72
C LYS A 351 9.67 -19.16 -6.99
N GLU A 352 8.41 -18.76 -7.01
CA GLU A 352 7.48 -18.99 -8.10
C GLU A 352 6.66 -17.72 -8.35
N LEU A 353 6.18 -17.56 -9.58
CA LEU A 353 5.18 -16.56 -9.91
C LEU A 353 3.85 -16.92 -9.22
N GLU A 354 3.16 -15.92 -8.70
CA GLU A 354 1.80 -16.14 -8.25
C GLU A 354 0.89 -16.56 -9.43
N PRO A 355 -0.18 -17.34 -9.18
CA PRO A 355 -1.15 -17.74 -10.20
C PRO A 355 -1.70 -16.53 -10.98
N ARG A 356 -1.90 -16.68 -12.29
CA ARG A 356 -2.38 -15.62 -13.19
C ARG A 356 -3.64 -14.95 -12.66
N TRP A 357 -4.60 -15.71 -12.19
CA TRP A 357 -5.86 -15.17 -11.71
C TRP A 357 -5.70 -14.19 -10.54
N LYS A 358 -4.74 -14.41 -9.61
CA LYS A 358 -4.47 -13.46 -8.51
C LYS A 358 -3.96 -12.13 -9.05
N HIS A 359 -3.02 -12.18 -10.00
CA HIS A 359 -2.57 -11.00 -10.70
C HIS A 359 -3.73 -10.27 -11.40
N CYS A 360 -4.61 -10.99 -12.07
CA CYS A 360 -5.74 -10.41 -12.80
C CYS A 360 -6.78 -9.80 -11.86
N VAL A 361 -7.05 -10.40 -10.68
CA VAL A 361 -7.90 -9.75 -9.65
C VAL A 361 -7.30 -8.41 -9.22
N ARG A 362 -6.01 -8.39 -8.86
CA ARG A 362 -5.32 -7.15 -8.44
C ARG A 362 -5.28 -6.10 -9.54
N SER A 363 -5.06 -6.53 -10.79
CA SER A 363 -5.06 -5.63 -11.94
C SER A 363 -6.46 -5.05 -12.20
N THR A 364 -7.52 -5.87 -12.10
CA THR A 364 -8.92 -5.42 -12.23
C THR A 364 -9.31 -4.49 -11.07
N GLU A 365 -8.89 -4.79 -9.85
CA GLU A 365 -9.06 -3.92 -8.69
C GLU A 365 -8.33 -2.58 -8.87
N GLY A 366 -7.12 -2.59 -9.40
CA GLY A 366 -6.38 -1.36 -9.72
C GLY A 366 -7.09 -0.49 -10.76
N ALA A 367 -7.72 -1.09 -11.77
CA ALA A 367 -8.40 -0.39 -12.86
C ALA A 367 -9.85 0.02 -12.52
N LEU A 368 -10.60 -0.83 -11.82
CA LEU A 368 -12.04 -0.76 -11.60
C LEU A 368 -12.44 -1.01 -10.13
N GLY A 369 -11.53 -0.70 -9.21
CA GLY A 369 -11.64 -1.12 -7.81
C GLY A 369 -12.86 -0.59 -7.08
N PHE A 370 -13.40 0.58 -7.42
CA PHE A 370 -14.65 1.07 -6.81
C PHE A 370 -15.90 0.44 -7.43
N ALA A 371 -15.84 -0.03 -8.69
CA ALA A 371 -16.93 -0.83 -9.27
C ALA A 371 -16.99 -2.22 -8.62
N LEU A 372 -15.83 -2.92 -8.62
CA LEU A 372 -15.69 -4.21 -7.98
C LEU A 372 -15.92 -4.13 -6.46
N GLY A 373 -15.46 -3.04 -5.83
CA GLY A 373 -15.66 -2.75 -4.42
C GLY A 373 -17.10 -2.50 -4.01
N GLN A 374 -17.92 -1.96 -4.89
CA GLN A 374 -19.37 -1.78 -4.65
C GLN A 374 -20.07 -3.14 -4.60
N ALA A 375 -19.78 -4.02 -5.56
CA ALA A 375 -20.30 -5.39 -5.56
C ALA A 375 -19.85 -6.17 -4.32
N TYR A 376 -18.58 -6.02 -3.93
CA TYR A 376 -17.99 -6.62 -2.71
C TYR A 376 -18.69 -6.11 -1.44
N ALA A 377 -18.79 -4.79 -1.26
CA ALA A 377 -19.39 -4.20 -0.06
C ALA A 377 -20.85 -4.62 0.11
N ARG A 378 -21.61 -4.61 -0.97
CA ARG A 378 -23.02 -5.01 -0.98
C ARG A 378 -23.23 -6.47 -0.58
N ARG A 379 -22.31 -7.38 -0.98
CA ARG A 379 -22.48 -8.82 -0.75
C ARG A 379 -21.82 -9.33 0.53
N TYR A 380 -20.74 -8.72 0.96
CA TYR A 380 -19.89 -9.31 2.00
C TYR A 380 -19.68 -8.42 3.24
N PHE A 381 -19.99 -7.11 3.15
CA PHE A 381 -19.86 -6.20 4.27
C PHE A 381 -21.23 -5.68 4.73
N GLY A 382 -21.65 -6.08 5.93
CA GLY A 382 -22.93 -5.66 6.49
C GLY A 382 -22.84 -4.36 7.31
N GLU A 383 -23.96 -3.65 7.44
CA GLU A 383 -24.03 -2.40 8.20
C GLU A 383 -23.67 -2.54 9.69
N ASP A 384 -23.97 -3.66 10.32
CA ASP A 384 -23.62 -3.92 11.72
C ASP A 384 -22.12 -3.83 12.01
N GLY A 385 -21.24 -4.22 11.03
CA GLY A 385 -19.80 -4.09 11.14
C GLY A 385 -19.36 -2.63 11.17
N LYS A 386 -20.01 -1.81 10.34
CA LYS A 386 -19.77 -0.37 10.25
C LYS A 386 -20.06 0.32 11.60
N GLU A 387 -21.22 0.04 12.19
CA GLU A 387 -21.64 0.69 13.45
C GLU A 387 -20.75 0.30 14.65
N LYS A 388 -20.39 -0.99 14.77
CA LYS A 388 -19.49 -1.42 15.85
C LYS A 388 -18.10 -0.84 15.72
N THR A 389 -17.58 -0.74 14.49
CA THR A 389 -16.28 -0.09 14.25
C THR A 389 -16.34 1.39 14.62
N LYS A 390 -17.41 2.12 14.27
CA LYS A 390 -17.59 3.51 14.70
C LYS A 390 -17.60 3.66 16.22
N ALA A 391 -18.18 2.73 16.95
CA ALA A 391 -18.17 2.75 18.42
C ALA A 391 -16.74 2.60 18.98
N ILE A 392 -15.90 1.72 18.39
CA ILE A 392 -14.49 1.58 18.74
C ILE A 392 -13.72 2.88 18.44
N VAL A 393 -13.93 3.46 17.25
CA VAL A 393 -13.33 4.75 16.86
C VAL A 393 -13.65 5.83 17.89
N SER A 394 -14.94 6.02 18.22
CA SER A 394 -15.36 7.02 19.22
C SER A 394 -14.76 6.79 20.61
N GLY A 395 -14.61 5.52 21.01
CA GLY A 395 -13.93 5.17 22.26
C GLY A 395 -12.46 5.58 22.28
N ILE A 396 -11.76 5.37 21.17
CA ILE A 396 -10.33 5.69 21.03
C ILE A 396 -10.13 7.21 20.90
N GLU A 397 -10.99 7.92 20.18
CA GLU A 397 -11.00 9.39 20.14
C GLU A 397 -11.22 9.99 21.54
N SER A 398 -12.10 9.38 22.34
CA SER A 398 -12.32 9.79 23.73
C SER A 398 -11.08 9.56 24.59
N ALA A 399 -10.36 8.45 24.38
CA ALA A 399 -9.09 8.18 25.07
C ALA A 399 -8.02 9.22 24.67
N MET A 400 -7.90 9.55 23.38
CA MET A 400 -6.97 10.59 22.90
C MET A 400 -7.32 11.97 23.45
N ARG A 401 -8.61 12.31 23.54
CA ARG A 401 -9.07 13.58 24.16
C ARG A 401 -8.61 13.68 25.61
N ASN A 402 -8.76 12.61 26.37
CA ASN A 402 -8.33 12.57 27.78
C ASN A 402 -6.80 12.68 27.90
N ASP A 403 -6.06 11.96 27.08
CA ASP A 403 -4.61 12.04 27.02
C ASP A 403 -4.13 13.47 26.72
N LEU A 404 -4.64 14.11 25.67
CA LEU A 404 -4.30 15.46 25.29
C LEU A 404 -4.65 16.49 26.40
N ALA A 405 -5.73 16.25 27.15
CA ALA A 405 -6.11 17.09 28.28
C ALA A 405 -5.12 17.01 29.45
N GLU A 406 -4.47 15.85 29.65
CA GLU A 406 -3.62 15.55 30.82
C GLU A 406 -2.11 15.59 30.52
N VAL A 407 -1.68 15.59 29.25
CA VAL A 407 -0.27 15.62 28.84
C VAL A 407 0.46 16.81 29.50
N ALA A 408 1.35 16.53 30.45
CA ALA A 408 1.99 17.53 31.32
C ALA A 408 2.99 18.43 30.58
N TRP A 409 3.60 17.93 29.50
CA TRP A 409 4.62 18.66 28.73
C TRP A 409 4.02 19.62 27.67
N MET A 410 2.73 19.52 27.40
CA MET A 410 2.04 20.37 26.42
C MET A 410 1.45 21.61 27.11
N ASP A 411 1.78 22.77 26.61
CA ASP A 411 1.22 24.04 27.10
C ASP A 411 -0.26 24.25 26.67
N GLN A 412 -0.93 25.20 27.31
CA GLN A 412 -2.35 25.46 27.08
C GLN A 412 -2.68 25.91 25.63
N PRO A 413 -1.88 26.78 24.96
CA PRO A 413 -2.13 27.11 23.56
C PRO A 413 -2.09 25.88 22.64
N THR A 414 -1.01 25.10 22.69
CA THR A 414 -0.84 23.89 21.87
C THR A 414 -1.94 22.85 22.15
N ARG A 415 -2.28 22.64 23.43
CA ARG A 415 -3.36 21.72 23.84
C ARG A 415 -4.72 22.09 23.22
N ARG A 416 -5.08 23.39 23.23
CA ARG A 416 -6.33 23.82 22.58
C ARG A 416 -6.35 23.52 21.09
N MET A 417 -5.23 23.75 20.41
CA MET A 417 -5.13 23.46 18.96
C MET A 417 -5.18 21.95 18.69
N ALA A 418 -4.51 21.14 19.51
CA ALA A 418 -4.55 19.68 19.40
C ALA A 418 -5.97 19.12 19.60
N LEU A 419 -6.69 19.61 20.61
CA LEU A 419 -8.10 19.22 20.84
C LEU A 419 -8.99 19.68 19.68
N ALA A 420 -8.81 20.90 19.17
CA ALA A 420 -9.55 21.39 18.00
C ALA A 420 -9.27 20.57 16.74
N LYS A 421 -8.04 20.06 16.55
CA LYS A 421 -7.71 19.15 15.47
C LYS A 421 -8.41 17.80 15.62
N LEU A 422 -8.35 17.21 16.81
CA LEU A 422 -9.06 15.95 17.12
C LEU A 422 -10.57 16.06 16.87
N GLU A 423 -11.20 17.16 17.26
CA GLU A 423 -12.63 17.39 17.07
C GLU A 423 -13.06 17.51 15.61
N ARG A 424 -12.13 17.77 14.69
CA ARG A 424 -12.39 17.93 13.26
C ARG A 424 -11.99 16.72 12.42
N ILE A 425 -11.47 15.67 13.04
CA ILE A 425 -11.17 14.43 12.33
C ILE A 425 -12.44 13.84 11.73
N VAL A 426 -12.39 13.50 10.46
CA VAL A 426 -13.45 12.81 9.74
C VAL A 426 -13.15 11.32 9.71
N ASN A 427 -14.15 10.51 10.03
CA ASN A 427 -14.03 9.04 10.06
C ASN A 427 -14.80 8.42 8.90
N LYS A 428 -14.12 7.79 7.97
CA LYS A 428 -14.68 7.04 6.84
C LYS A 428 -14.56 5.54 7.11
N VAL A 429 -15.68 4.83 7.17
CA VAL A 429 -15.73 3.41 7.56
C VAL A 429 -16.48 2.58 6.53
N GLY A 430 -15.85 1.53 6.02
CA GLY A 430 -16.44 0.53 5.14
C GLY A 430 -16.31 0.85 3.66
N TYR A 431 -17.07 1.81 3.16
CA TYR A 431 -17.15 2.17 1.75
C TYR A 431 -17.65 3.62 1.57
N PRO A 432 -17.38 4.25 0.39
CA PRO A 432 -17.80 5.63 0.13
C PRO A 432 -19.33 5.74 -0.06
N ASP A 433 -19.88 6.91 0.28
CA ASP A 433 -21.29 7.22 0.05
C ASP A 433 -21.56 7.43 -1.45
N GLU A 434 -20.59 8.02 -2.18
CA GLU A 434 -20.65 8.20 -3.64
C GLU A 434 -19.60 7.32 -4.33
N TRP A 435 -20.07 6.54 -5.32
CA TRP A 435 -19.22 5.61 -6.05
C TRP A 435 -18.60 6.25 -7.27
N ARG A 436 -17.31 5.96 -7.51
CA ARG A 436 -16.54 6.44 -8.66
C ARG A 436 -17.26 6.14 -9.98
N ASN A 437 -17.28 7.14 -10.87
CA ASN A 437 -17.83 7.01 -12.21
C ASN A 437 -16.73 6.52 -13.18
N TYR A 438 -17.01 5.44 -13.90
CA TYR A 438 -16.12 4.83 -14.89
C TYR A 438 -16.67 4.95 -16.35
N ASP A 439 -17.64 5.84 -16.62
CA ASP A 439 -18.23 5.95 -17.96
C ASP A 439 -17.16 6.21 -19.04
N ARG A 440 -16.16 7.03 -18.74
CA ARG A 440 -15.08 7.37 -19.68
C ARG A 440 -14.01 6.29 -19.84
N LEU A 441 -13.96 5.30 -18.93
CA LEU A 441 -12.98 4.23 -19.03
C LEU A 441 -13.27 3.35 -20.23
N GLN A 442 -12.28 3.19 -21.10
CA GLN A 442 -12.33 2.27 -22.23
C GLN A 442 -11.62 0.97 -21.86
N VAL A 443 -12.30 -0.14 -22.07
CA VAL A 443 -11.76 -1.48 -21.86
C VAL A 443 -11.82 -2.22 -23.21
N ASP A 444 -10.71 -2.78 -23.66
CA ASP A 444 -10.63 -3.64 -24.82
C ASP A 444 -10.52 -5.11 -24.41
N ARG A 445 -11.65 -5.81 -24.42
CA ARG A 445 -11.70 -7.24 -24.07
C ARG A 445 -10.73 -8.08 -24.92
N SER A 446 -10.39 -7.64 -26.13
CA SER A 446 -9.50 -8.37 -27.02
C SER A 446 -8.02 -8.10 -26.78
N SER A 447 -7.64 -7.03 -26.03
CA SER A 447 -6.24 -6.66 -25.77
C SER A 447 -6.04 -6.20 -24.33
N PHE A 448 -5.40 -7.04 -23.54
CA PHE A 448 -5.02 -6.65 -22.18
C PHE A 448 -4.04 -5.47 -22.15
N PHE A 449 -3.13 -5.39 -23.13
CA PHE A 449 -2.20 -4.25 -23.29
C PHE A 449 -2.96 -2.92 -23.44
N GLN A 450 -3.98 -2.88 -24.33
CA GLN A 450 -4.78 -1.67 -24.52
C GLN A 450 -5.67 -1.36 -23.32
N SER A 451 -6.23 -2.38 -22.67
CA SER A 451 -7.02 -2.21 -21.44
C SER A 451 -6.21 -1.61 -20.29
N VAL A 452 -4.95 -2.03 -20.12
CA VAL A 452 -4.02 -1.42 -19.13
C VAL A 452 -3.74 0.04 -19.47
N LEU A 453 -3.43 0.36 -20.74
CA LEU A 453 -3.21 1.76 -21.16
C LEU A 453 -4.46 2.62 -20.95
N GLY A 454 -5.64 2.08 -21.29
CA GLY A 454 -6.94 2.76 -21.11
C GLY A 454 -7.24 3.04 -19.64
N ALA A 455 -7.01 2.07 -18.76
CA ALA A 455 -7.20 2.22 -17.32
C ALA A 455 -6.24 3.26 -16.72
N ASN A 456 -4.96 3.19 -17.08
CA ASN A 456 -3.97 4.16 -16.65
C ASN A 456 -4.31 5.58 -17.12
N ALA A 457 -4.68 5.73 -18.40
CA ALA A 457 -5.07 7.03 -18.95
C ALA A 457 -6.32 7.60 -18.27
N PHE A 458 -7.28 6.74 -17.92
CA PHE A 458 -8.47 7.15 -17.18
C PHE A 458 -8.08 7.70 -15.80
N GLU A 459 -7.25 7.01 -15.02
CA GLU A 459 -6.85 7.44 -13.68
C GLU A 459 -5.98 8.70 -13.70
N VAL A 460 -5.00 8.80 -14.62
CA VAL A 460 -4.17 10.01 -14.75
C VAL A 460 -5.01 11.23 -15.10
N ASN A 461 -5.90 11.11 -16.11
CA ASN A 461 -6.76 12.24 -16.48
C ASN A 461 -7.72 12.60 -15.31
N ARG A 462 -8.30 11.61 -14.63
CA ARG A 462 -9.16 11.83 -13.46
C ARG A 462 -8.43 12.56 -12.34
N ASP A 463 -7.18 12.21 -12.10
CA ASP A 463 -6.35 12.85 -11.08
C ASP A 463 -6.01 14.29 -11.46
N LEU A 464 -5.47 14.52 -12.64
CA LEU A 464 -5.13 15.85 -13.11
C LEU A 464 -6.36 16.76 -13.30
N ASP A 465 -7.52 16.20 -13.65
CA ASP A 465 -8.79 16.91 -13.76
C ASP A 465 -9.26 17.55 -12.44
N LYS A 466 -8.67 17.20 -11.29
CA LYS A 466 -8.95 17.81 -9.97
C LYS A 466 -8.28 19.17 -9.81
N ILE A 467 -7.18 19.41 -10.50
CA ILE A 467 -6.39 20.65 -10.35
C ILE A 467 -7.25 21.86 -10.68
N GLY A 468 -7.25 22.85 -9.77
CA GLY A 468 -8.07 24.06 -9.90
C GLY A 468 -9.55 23.88 -9.58
N LYS A 469 -9.98 22.67 -9.17
CA LYS A 469 -11.37 22.40 -8.71
C LYS A 469 -11.46 22.41 -7.20
N PRO A 470 -12.67 22.60 -6.64
CA PRO A 470 -12.90 22.44 -5.21
C PRO A 470 -12.52 21.05 -4.74
N LEU A 471 -11.97 20.97 -3.53
CA LEU A 471 -11.62 19.72 -2.87
C LEU A 471 -12.84 18.84 -2.66
N ASP A 472 -12.78 17.60 -3.13
CA ASP A 472 -13.79 16.57 -2.85
C ASP A 472 -13.42 15.81 -1.57
N ARG A 473 -14.06 16.15 -0.46
CA ARG A 473 -13.90 15.45 0.82
C ARG A 473 -14.57 14.08 0.87
N GLY A 474 -15.39 13.73 -0.14
CA GLY A 474 -16.02 12.41 -0.27
C GLY A 474 -15.09 11.35 -0.90
N GLU A 475 -14.02 11.78 -1.55
CA GLU A 475 -13.10 10.87 -2.25
C GLU A 475 -12.37 9.92 -1.26
N TRP A 476 -12.22 8.66 -1.68
CA TRP A 476 -11.44 7.64 -1.00
C TRP A 476 -10.19 7.31 -1.81
N LEU A 477 -9.03 7.17 -1.15
CA LEU A 477 -7.79 6.76 -1.79
C LEU A 477 -7.67 5.23 -1.88
N MET A 478 -8.29 4.51 -0.93
CA MET A 478 -8.32 3.05 -0.89
C MET A 478 -9.67 2.51 -1.31
N VAL A 479 -9.66 1.41 -2.05
CA VAL A 479 -10.89 0.72 -2.47
C VAL A 479 -11.46 -0.14 -1.34
N PRO A 480 -12.78 -0.38 -1.29
CA PRO A 480 -13.40 -1.10 -0.18
C PRO A 480 -12.87 -2.50 0.12
N PRO A 481 -12.43 -3.35 -0.85
CA PRO A 481 -11.87 -4.66 -0.53
C PRO A 481 -10.46 -4.64 0.05
N GLN A 482 -9.77 -3.50 -0.02
CA GLN A 482 -8.37 -3.39 0.40
C GLN A 482 -8.21 -3.62 1.89
N VAL A 483 -7.20 -4.43 2.25
CA VAL A 483 -6.90 -4.78 3.64
C VAL A 483 -5.86 -3.81 4.17
N ASN A 484 -6.28 -2.61 4.47
CA ASN A 484 -5.46 -1.54 5.03
C ASN A 484 -6.34 -0.44 5.65
N ALA A 485 -5.69 0.56 6.27
CA ALA A 485 -6.29 1.81 6.75
C ALA A 485 -5.32 2.95 6.48
N TYR A 486 -5.75 4.21 6.62
CA TYR A 486 -4.86 5.36 6.54
C TYR A 486 -5.42 6.58 7.28
N TYR A 487 -4.51 7.46 7.69
CA TYR A 487 -4.80 8.84 8.07
C TYR A 487 -4.27 9.78 6.98
N ASP A 488 -5.09 10.76 6.56
CA ASP A 488 -4.68 11.82 5.65
C ASP A 488 -4.56 13.14 6.41
N PRO A 489 -3.35 13.72 6.54
CA PRO A 489 -3.13 14.95 7.30
C PRO A 489 -3.73 16.20 6.64
N GLN A 490 -3.84 16.24 5.31
CA GLN A 490 -4.39 17.38 4.58
C GLN A 490 -5.92 17.38 4.55
N LEU A 491 -6.53 16.20 4.64
CA LEU A 491 -7.98 16.05 4.81
C LEU A 491 -8.39 16.00 6.30
N ASN A 492 -7.43 15.75 7.20
CA ASN A 492 -7.65 15.47 8.61
C ASN A 492 -8.71 14.36 8.78
N GLU A 493 -8.47 13.22 8.15
CA GLU A 493 -9.40 12.09 8.14
C GLU A 493 -8.72 10.74 8.37
N MET A 494 -9.47 9.81 8.97
CA MET A 494 -9.12 8.39 9.06
C MET A 494 -10.03 7.58 8.15
N VAL A 495 -9.48 6.59 7.45
CA VAL A 495 -10.23 5.74 6.52
C VAL A 495 -9.98 4.26 6.81
N PHE A 496 -11.05 3.50 7.00
CA PHE A 496 -11.05 2.06 7.29
C PHE A 496 -11.91 1.34 6.25
N PRO A 497 -11.33 0.84 5.14
CA PRO A 497 -12.04 0.07 4.14
C PRO A 497 -12.69 -1.20 4.72
N ALA A 498 -13.78 -1.66 4.10
CA ALA A 498 -14.47 -2.88 4.50
C ALA A 498 -13.56 -4.11 4.57
N GLY A 499 -12.52 -4.13 3.71
CA GLY A 499 -11.56 -5.22 3.59
C GLY A 499 -10.82 -5.54 4.88
N ILE A 500 -10.45 -4.55 5.70
CA ILE A 500 -9.75 -4.80 6.97
C ILE A 500 -10.71 -5.14 8.12
N LEU A 501 -12.00 -4.80 8.00
CA LEU A 501 -13.00 -4.94 9.07
C LEU A 501 -13.54 -6.38 9.15
N GLN A 502 -12.66 -7.36 9.18
CA GLN A 502 -12.91 -8.79 9.19
C GLN A 502 -11.99 -9.53 10.18
N PRO A 503 -12.33 -10.79 10.57
CA PRO A 503 -11.43 -11.60 11.37
C PRO A 503 -10.07 -11.82 10.67
N PRO A 504 -8.94 -11.70 11.41
CA PRO A 504 -8.84 -11.56 12.87
C PRO A 504 -8.82 -10.12 13.39
N PHE A 505 -8.83 -9.08 12.53
CA PHE A 505 -8.83 -7.70 13.03
C PHE A 505 -10.13 -7.33 13.74
N PHE A 506 -11.26 -7.63 13.10
CA PHE A 506 -12.58 -7.41 13.68
C PHE A 506 -13.40 -8.70 13.63
N THR A 507 -13.79 -9.21 14.80
CA THR A 507 -14.63 -10.39 14.91
C THR A 507 -15.95 -10.04 15.57
N ARG A 508 -17.05 -10.18 14.85
CA ARG A 508 -18.39 -9.95 15.39
C ARG A 508 -18.65 -10.90 16.57
N GLY A 509 -19.02 -10.35 17.72
CA GLY A 509 -19.30 -11.13 18.92
C GLY A 509 -18.08 -11.61 19.70
N ALA A 510 -16.86 -11.29 19.25
CA ALA A 510 -15.69 -11.50 20.09
C ALA A 510 -15.72 -10.56 21.31
N PRO A 511 -15.05 -10.94 22.41
CA PRO A 511 -14.84 -10.06 23.55
C PRO A 511 -14.19 -8.73 23.16
N ASP A 512 -14.52 -7.66 23.86
CA ASP A 512 -13.95 -6.33 23.58
C ASP A 512 -12.42 -6.32 23.67
N ALA A 513 -11.83 -7.06 24.61
CA ALA A 513 -10.38 -7.22 24.72
C ALA A 513 -9.75 -7.64 23.38
N VAL A 514 -10.39 -8.55 22.64
CA VAL A 514 -9.88 -9.05 21.35
C VAL A 514 -10.02 -8.00 20.26
N ASN A 515 -11.19 -7.37 20.11
CA ASN A 515 -11.42 -6.37 19.07
C ASN A 515 -10.60 -5.09 19.32
N TYR A 516 -10.50 -4.62 20.58
CA TYR A 516 -9.64 -3.49 20.90
C TYR A 516 -8.16 -3.83 20.75
N GLY A 517 -7.73 -5.07 21.08
CA GLY A 517 -6.35 -5.51 20.86
C GLY A 517 -5.96 -5.63 19.39
N ALA A 518 -6.92 -5.86 18.50
CA ALA A 518 -6.68 -5.98 17.06
C ALA A 518 -7.05 -4.70 16.31
N ILE A 519 -8.32 -4.55 15.84
CA ILE A 519 -8.72 -3.38 15.06
C ILE A 519 -8.64 -2.07 15.86
N GLY A 520 -8.87 -2.12 17.19
CA GLY A 520 -8.74 -0.94 18.04
C GLY A 520 -7.33 -0.35 18.02
N VAL A 521 -6.29 -1.20 18.01
CA VAL A 521 -4.90 -0.71 17.91
C VAL A 521 -4.66 -0.07 16.54
N VAL A 522 -5.23 -0.63 15.45
CA VAL A 522 -5.16 0.00 14.11
C VAL A 522 -5.84 1.37 14.12
N VAL A 523 -7.03 1.49 14.71
CA VAL A 523 -7.72 2.79 14.85
C VAL A 523 -6.89 3.79 15.64
N GLY A 524 -6.30 3.38 16.75
CA GLY A 524 -5.43 4.23 17.56
C GLY A 524 -4.14 4.63 16.82
N HIS A 525 -3.61 3.74 15.99
CA HIS A 525 -2.46 3.99 15.12
C HIS A 525 -2.78 5.09 14.10
N GLU A 526 -3.87 4.96 13.35
CA GLU A 526 -4.28 5.99 12.38
C GLU A 526 -4.56 7.33 13.06
N LEU A 527 -5.23 7.31 14.22
CA LEU A 527 -5.46 8.52 14.98
C LEU A 527 -4.16 9.21 15.41
N THR A 528 -3.17 8.41 15.82
CA THR A 528 -1.87 8.92 16.28
C THR A 528 -1.08 9.56 15.13
N HIS A 529 -1.27 9.11 13.87
CA HIS A 529 -0.68 9.78 12.70
C HIS A 529 -1.09 11.25 12.57
N GLY A 530 -2.25 11.64 13.08
CA GLY A 530 -2.62 13.05 13.17
C GLY A 530 -1.69 13.90 14.04
N PHE A 531 -0.87 13.26 14.89
CA PHE A 531 -0.03 13.90 15.89
C PHE A 531 1.40 13.33 15.93
N ASP A 532 1.81 12.53 14.93
CA ASP A 532 3.17 12.05 14.77
C ASP A 532 4.13 13.16 14.28
N ASP A 533 5.37 12.82 13.90
CA ASP A 533 6.38 13.76 13.46
C ASP A 533 5.99 14.55 12.20
N GLN A 534 5.14 13.99 11.35
CA GLN A 534 4.62 14.64 10.14
C GLN A 534 3.23 15.25 10.38
N GLY A 535 2.28 14.46 10.89
CA GLY A 535 0.90 14.90 11.07
C GLY A 535 0.75 16.09 12.02
N ARG A 536 1.61 16.21 13.05
CA ARG A 536 1.63 17.37 13.96
C ARG A 536 1.86 18.70 13.25
N GLN A 537 2.45 18.69 12.05
CA GLN A 537 2.76 19.88 11.30
C GLN A 537 1.55 20.44 10.53
N TYR A 538 0.45 19.68 10.47
CA TYR A 538 -0.80 20.09 9.83
C TYR A 538 -1.83 20.51 10.86
N ASP A 539 -2.47 21.66 10.63
CA ASP A 539 -3.51 22.19 11.52
C ASP A 539 -4.85 21.42 11.37
N ALA A 540 -5.86 21.82 12.12
CA ALA A 540 -7.19 21.20 12.11
C ALA A 540 -7.93 21.29 10.76
N LEU A 541 -7.47 22.14 9.84
CA LEU A 541 -8.03 22.34 8.49
C LEU A 541 -7.21 21.59 7.42
N GLY A 542 -6.09 20.97 7.82
CA GLY A 542 -5.18 20.26 6.92
C GLY A 542 -4.09 21.14 6.30
N ASN A 543 -3.91 22.36 6.79
CA ASN A 543 -2.85 23.23 6.30
C ASN A 543 -1.52 22.91 7.01
N LEU A 544 -0.45 22.83 6.24
CA LEU A 544 0.93 22.77 6.75
C LEU A 544 1.24 24.10 7.44
N LYS A 545 1.22 24.08 8.74
CA LYS A 545 1.38 25.25 9.58
C LYS A 545 1.91 24.85 10.95
N ASP A 546 3.05 25.44 11.34
CA ASP A 546 3.53 25.26 12.71
C ASP A 546 2.58 25.99 13.69
N TRP A 547 1.81 25.19 14.43
CA TRP A 547 0.86 25.63 15.44
C TRP A 547 1.30 25.27 16.86
N TRP A 548 2.46 24.63 16.98
CA TRP A 548 3.07 24.26 18.23
C TRP A 548 3.92 25.42 18.74
N THR A 549 3.91 25.67 20.06
CA THR A 549 4.86 26.61 20.62
C THR A 549 6.28 26.04 20.52
N PRO A 550 7.32 26.87 20.38
CA PRO A 550 8.70 26.40 20.26
C PRO A 550 9.15 25.46 21.38
N SER A 551 8.68 25.69 22.62
CA SER A 551 9.01 24.84 23.76
C SER A 551 8.36 23.47 23.68
N VAL A 552 7.13 23.40 23.22
CA VAL A 552 6.40 22.13 23.03
C VAL A 552 6.99 21.36 21.86
N GLY A 553 7.34 22.04 20.75
CA GLY A 553 8.05 21.41 19.62
C GLY A 553 9.38 20.79 20.03
N ALA A 554 10.22 21.53 20.77
CA ALA A 554 11.51 21.03 21.26
C ALA A 554 11.35 19.81 22.21
N GLU A 555 10.32 19.80 23.07
CA GLU A 555 10.04 18.68 23.95
C GLU A 555 9.55 17.44 23.15
N PHE A 556 8.73 17.64 22.13
CA PHE A 556 8.32 16.58 21.22
C PHE A 556 9.54 15.96 20.52
N ASP A 557 10.43 16.79 19.96
CA ASP A 557 11.65 16.34 19.28
C ASP A 557 12.56 15.54 20.21
N ARG A 558 12.68 15.95 21.48
CA ARG A 558 13.42 15.20 22.50
C ARG A 558 12.80 13.83 22.77
N ARG A 559 11.47 13.72 22.81
CA ARG A 559 10.74 12.47 23.04
C ARG A 559 10.85 11.54 21.83
N THR A 560 10.71 12.08 20.63
CA THR A 560 10.82 11.29 19.41
C THR A 560 12.24 10.83 19.13
N ALA A 561 13.27 11.58 19.55
CA ALA A 561 14.67 11.12 19.53
C ALA A 561 14.88 9.85 20.37
N CYS A 562 14.12 9.66 21.47
CA CYS A 562 14.11 8.40 22.22
C CYS A 562 13.64 7.23 21.33
N VAL A 563 12.56 7.43 20.59
CA VAL A 563 11.99 6.41 19.67
C VAL A 563 13.00 6.08 18.56
N VAL A 564 13.60 7.08 17.91
CA VAL A 564 14.65 6.86 16.90
C VAL A 564 15.76 5.99 17.47
N LYS A 565 16.32 6.38 18.64
CA LYS A 565 17.40 5.63 19.29
C LYS A 565 17.02 4.20 19.64
N GLN A 566 15.80 3.98 20.11
CA GLN A 566 15.30 2.64 20.44
C GLN A 566 15.31 1.75 19.19
N TYR A 567 14.73 2.23 18.09
CA TYR A 567 14.56 1.43 16.87
C TYR A 567 15.86 1.26 16.09
N ASP A 568 16.77 2.23 16.10
CA ASP A 568 18.14 2.08 15.56
C ASP A 568 18.91 0.94 16.25
N GLY A 569 18.54 0.59 17.47
CA GLY A 569 19.12 -0.55 18.20
C GLY A 569 18.65 -1.92 17.69
N TYR A 570 17.51 -1.99 17.02
CA TYR A 570 16.90 -3.25 16.58
C TYR A 570 17.49 -3.78 15.28
N SER A 571 17.65 -5.10 15.19
CA SER A 571 18.08 -5.76 13.96
C SER A 571 16.87 -6.09 13.08
N ALA A 572 16.96 -5.74 11.81
CA ALA A 572 15.94 -6.07 10.82
C ALA A 572 16.20 -7.45 10.21
N VAL A 573 17.37 -7.65 9.62
CA VAL A 573 17.80 -8.91 9.01
C VAL A 573 19.33 -8.94 8.98
N ASP A 574 19.93 -10.06 9.29
CA ASP A 574 21.37 -10.21 9.41
C ASP A 574 21.97 -9.09 10.30
N ASP A 575 22.99 -8.38 9.84
CA ASP A 575 23.59 -7.23 10.53
C ASP A 575 22.89 -5.89 10.24
N LEU A 576 21.87 -5.90 9.37
CA LEU A 576 21.14 -4.69 8.98
C LEU A 576 20.21 -4.25 10.13
N LYS A 577 20.37 -2.99 10.54
CA LYS A 577 19.53 -2.36 11.57
C LYS A 577 18.31 -1.68 10.98
N VAL A 578 17.27 -1.54 11.78
CA VAL A 578 16.12 -0.67 11.48
C VAL A 578 16.62 0.77 11.35
N ASN A 579 16.09 1.53 10.41
CA ASN A 579 16.35 2.95 10.29
C ASN A 579 15.28 3.72 11.09
N GLY A 580 15.60 4.05 12.34
CA GLY A 580 14.65 4.69 13.24
C GLY A 580 14.16 6.05 12.77
N LYS A 581 14.91 6.77 11.92
CA LYS A 581 14.45 8.03 11.31
C LYS A 581 13.45 7.79 10.19
N LEU A 582 13.68 6.76 9.35
CA LEU A 582 12.75 6.39 8.30
C LEU A 582 11.41 5.92 8.88
N THR A 583 11.49 5.15 9.97
CA THR A 583 10.32 4.49 10.57
C THR A 583 9.69 5.30 11.74
N LEU A 584 10.10 6.55 11.95
CA LEU A 584 9.72 7.32 13.14
C LEU A 584 8.21 7.50 13.28
N GLY A 585 7.51 7.96 12.23
CA GLY A 585 6.07 8.21 12.29
C GLY A 585 5.30 6.93 12.61
N GLU A 586 5.64 5.83 11.94
CA GLU A 586 5.03 4.52 12.16
C GLU A 586 5.27 4.00 13.58
N ASN A 587 6.48 4.20 14.10
CA ASN A 587 6.81 3.78 15.46
C ASN A 587 6.07 4.63 16.52
N ILE A 588 5.87 5.93 16.26
CA ILE A 588 5.04 6.80 17.13
C ILE A 588 3.59 6.34 17.06
N ALA A 589 3.09 6.03 15.86
CA ALA A 589 1.72 5.58 15.65
C ALA A 589 1.44 4.23 16.33
N ASP A 590 2.37 3.27 16.28
CA ASP A 590 2.27 2.01 17.01
C ASP A 590 2.27 2.20 18.54
N LEU A 591 3.14 3.08 19.06
CA LEU A 591 3.19 3.41 20.49
C LEU A 591 1.88 4.04 20.98
N GLY A 592 1.39 5.05 20.25
CA GLY A 592 0.13 5.73 20.52
C GLY A 592 -1.06 4.80 20.37
N GLY A 593 -1.06 4.01 19.29
CA GLY A 593 -2.14 3.09 18.94
C GLY A 593 -2.42 2.06 20.02
N VAL A 594 -1.40 1.35 20.49
CA VAL A 594 -1.59 0.34 21.53
C VAL A 594 -2.01 0.97 22.86
N ARG A 595 -1.45 2.13 23.21
CA ARG A 595 -1.78 2.85 24.44
C ARG A 595 -3.22 3.37 24.44
N LEU A 596 -3.62 4.07 23.38
CA LEU A 596 -4.96 4.65 23.25
C LEU A 596 -6.04 3.56 23.20
N SER A 597 -5.79 2.50 22.43
CA SER A 597 -6.72 1.39 22.34
C SER A 597 -6.88 0.67 23.67
N TYR A 598 -5.77 0.46 24.42
CA TYR A 598 -5.85 -0.14 25.74
C TYR A 598 -6.60 0.75 26.75
N ALA A 599 -6.38 2.06 26.70
CA ALA A 599 -7.11 3.01 27.55
C ALA A 599 -8.61 3.02 27.24
N ALA A 600 -8.99 3.03 25.95
CA ALA A 600 -10.38 2.96 25.50
C ALA A 600 -11.03 1.63 25.94
N TYR A 601 -10.33 0.51 25.74
CA TYR A 601 -10.77 -0.80 26.21
C TYR A 601 -11.04 -0.80 27.71
N ARG A 602 -10.11 -0.26 28.50
CA ARG A 602 -10.24 -0.17 29.97
C ARG A 602 -11.43 0.67 30.41
N ALA A 603 -11.77 1.71 29.65
CA ALA A 603 -12.94 2.56 29.92
C ALA A 603 -14.26 1.90 29.52
N ALA A 604 -14.27 1.13 28.42
CA ALA A 604 -15.49 0.50 27.88
C ALA A 604 -15.90 -0.78 28.62
N ARG A 605 -14.93 -1.48 29.25
CA ARG A 605 -15.18 -2.82 29.78
C ARG A 605 -16.15 -2.84 30.95
N ALA A 606 -17.23 -3.64 30.83
CA ALA A 606 -17.87 -4.31 31.92
C ALA A 606 -17.11 -5.62 32.23
N HIS A 607 -17.33 -6.27 33.38
CA HIS A 607 -16.61 -7.50 33.77
C HIS A 607 -16.59 -8.55 32.64
N GLU A 608 -15.43 -8.72 31.97
CA GLU A 608 -15.24 -9.77 30.97
C GLU A 608 -14.67 -11.04 31.60
N ALA A 609 -15.11 -12.19 31.09
CA ALA A 609 -14.55 -13.49 31.47
C ALA A 609 -13.18 -13.70 30.79
N PRO A 610 -12.32 -14.57 31.36
CA PRO A 610 -11.08 -14.97 30.67
C PRO A 610 -11.33 -15.49 29.25
N VAL A 611 -10.45 -15.13 28.31
CA VAL A 611 -10.51 -15.49 26.90
C VAL A 611 -9.38 -16.46 26.57
N ALA A 612 -9.69 -17.65 26.10
CA ALA A 612 -8.69 -18.66 25.71
C ALA A 612 -7.64 -18.96 26.82
N GLY A 613 -8.03 -18.84 28.10
CA GLY A 613 -7.13 -19.06 29.25
C GLY A 613 -6.35 -17.81 29.71
N PHE A 614 -6.51 -16.68 29.04
CA PHE A 614 -5.89 -15.40 29.41
C PHE A 614 -6.85 -14.51 30.18
N THR A 615 -6.33 -13.69 31.07
CA THR A 615 -7.13 -12.59 31.64
C THR A 615 -7.53 -11.63 30.51
N PRO A 616 -8.58 -10.83 30.66
CA PRO A 616 -8.99 -9.90 29.60
C PRO A 616 -7.87 -8.93 29.20
N GLU A 617 -7.05 -8.46 30.13
CA GLU A 617 -5.89 -7.61 29.84
C GLU A 617 -4.82 -8.36 29.03
N GLN A 618 -4.52 -9.61 29.41
CA GLN A 618 -3.59 -10.45 28.63
C GLN A 618 -4.13 -10.74 27.23
N ALA A 619 -5.43 -11.01 27.12
CA ALA A 619 -6.11 -11.27 25.86
C ALA A 619 -5.96 -10.10 24.88
N PHE A 620 -6.07 -8.84 25.36
CA PHE A 620 -5.82 -7.66 24.56
C PHE A 620 -4.42 -7.68 23.91
N PHE A 621 -3.38 -7.90 24.71
CA PHE A 621 -2.00 -7.90 24.20
C PHE A 621 -1.70 -9.11 23.31
N VAL A 622 -2.27 -10.28 23.61
CA VAL A 622 -2.13 -11.47 22.76
C VAL A 622 -2.81 -11.24 21.41
N ALA A 623 -4.02 -10.69 21.38
CA ALA A 623 -4.71 -10.35 20.13
C ALA A 623 -3.90 -9.37 19.29
N TYR A 624 -3.34 -8.33 19.92
CA TYR A 624 -2.44 -7.40 19.26
C TYR A 624 -1.24 -8.11 18.61
N ALA A 625 -0.49 -8.87 19.38
CA ALA A 625 0.71 -9.53 18.86
C ALA A 625 0.37 -10.54 17.75
N GLN A 626 -0.71 -11.30 17.91
CA GLN A 626 -1.12 -12.30 16.92
C GLN A 626 -1.58 -11.68 15.58
N ALA A 627 -2.06 -10.44 15.57
CA ALA A 627 -2.34 -9.69 14.36
C ALA A 627 -1.09 -9.40 13.54
N TRP A 628 0.09 -9.39 14.13
CA TRP A 628 1.37 -9.11 13.49
C TRP A 628 2.20 -10.36 13.16
N CYS A 629 1.75 -11.58 13.46
CA CYS A 629 2.50 -12.80 13.14
C CYS A 629 2.77 -12.90 11.64
N THR A 630 4.04 -12.75 11.25
CA THR A 630 4.47 -12.68 9.84
C THR A 630 5.72 -13.52 9.60
N ALA A 631 5.70 -14.30 8.53
CA ALA A 631 6.89 -14.96 7.97
C ALA A 631 7.32 -14.19 6.73
N THR A 632 8.56 -13.71 6.68
CA THR A 632 9.10 -12.87 5.59
C THR A 632 10.42 -13.41 5.09
N ARG A 633 10.63 -13.38 3.76
CA ARG A 633 11.93 -13.77 3.17
C ARG A 633 12.99 -12.71 3.44
N PRO A 634 14.25 -13.10 3.64
CA PRO A 634 15.32 -12.15 3.95
C PRO A 634 15.51 -11.06 2.87
N GLU A 635 15.33 -11.40 1.61
CA GLU A 635 15.44 -10.46 0.48
C GLU A 635 14.43 -9.32 0.60
N LEU A 636 13.17 -9.66 0.94
CA LEU A 636 12.13 -8.66 1.14
C LEU A 636 12.38 -7.82 2.40
N LEU A 637 12.89 -8.42 3.48
CA LEU A 637 13.25 -7.66 4.68
C LEU A 637 14.33 -6.62 4.39
N ARG A 638 15.37 -6.99 3.59
CA ARG A 638 16.41 -6.03 3.18
C ARG A 638 15.83 -4.90 2.35
N LEU A 639 14.96 -5.21 1.39
CA LEU A 639 14.28 -4.20 0.58
C LEU A 639 13.46 -3.25 1.47
N ARG A 640 12.61 -3.79 2.32
CA ARG A 640 11.75 -3.00 3.22
C ARG A 640 12.55 -2.12 4.16
N THR A 641 13.62 -2.63 4.75
CA THR A 641 14.48 -1.83 5.65
C THR A 641 15.05 -0.57 4.96
N ALA A 642 15.24 -0.62 3.64
CA ALA A 642 15.72 0.52 2.87
C ALA A 642 14.61 1.46 2.37
N THR A 643 13.38 0.95 2.18
CA THR A 643 12.34 1.65 1.41
C THR A 643 11.01 1.84 2.13
N ASP A 644 10.72 1.05 3.15
CA ASP A 644 9.43 1.01 3.86
C ASP A 644 9.51 1.84 5.16
N PRO A 645 8.57 2.76 5.42
CA PRO A 645 8.51 3.49 6.67
C PRO A 645 8.10 2.63 7.88
N HIS A 646 7.61 1.40 7.66
CA HIS A 646 7.25 0.49 8.74
C HIS A 646 8.44 -0.32 9.24
N SER A 647 8.55 -0.45 10.54
CA SER A 647 9.48 -1.38 11.17
C SER A 647 9.08 -2.84 10.89
N PRO A 648 10.01 -3.82 10.90
CA PRO A 648 9.66 -5.23 10.84
C PRO A 648 8.64 -5.60 11.93
N GLU A 649 7.72 -6.50 11.61
CA GLU A 649 6.51 -6.80 12.38
C GLU A 649 6.81 -7.18 13.84
N ARG A 650 7.92 -7.87 14.10
CA ARG A 650 8.39 -8.14 15.46
C ARG A 650 8.56 -6.86 16.27
N TRP A 651 9.16 -5.85 15.67
CA TRP A 651 9.45 -4.59 16.35
C TRP A 651 8.25 -3.66 16.45
N ARG A 652 7.22 -3.89 15.62
CA ARG A 652 5.90 -3.29 15.77
C ARG A 652 5.14 -3.85 16.99
N VAL A 653 5.54 -5.02 17.51
CA VAL A 653 4.98 -5.62 18.75
C VAL A 653 5.89 -5.33 19.93
N ASP A 654 7.12 -5.83 19.91
CA ASP A 654 8.01 -5.77 21.07
C ASP A 654 8.46 -4.34 21.39
N GLY A 655 8.61 -3.50 20.35
CA GLY A 655 9.01 -2.10 20.51
C GLY A 655 8.02 -1.29 21.35
N PRO A 656 6.74 -1.17 20.98
CA PRO A 656 5.73 -0.47 21.75
C PRO A 656 5.49 -1.09 23.13
N LEU A 657 5.32 -2.40 23.20
CA LEU A 657 4.95 -3.09 24.45
C LEU A 657 6.04 -2.97 25.52
N SER A 658 7.32 -2.93 25.13
CA SER A 658 8.44 -2.76 26.08
C SER A 658 8.43 -1.41 26.79
N ASN A 659 7.72 -0.41 26.25
CA ASN A 659 7.55 0.91 26.84
C ASN A 659 6.29 1.02 27.72
N LEU A 660 5.38 0.02 27.69
CA LEU A 660 4.05 0.11 28.29
C LEU A 660 3.99 -0.56 29.68
N PRO A 661 3.85 0.20 30.78
CA PRO A 661 3.75 -0.38 32.12
C PRO A 661 2.57 -1.34 32.30
N ASP A 662 1.46 -1.09 31.62
CA ASP A 662 0.27 -1.95 31.66
C ASP A 662 0.53 -3.34 31.11
N PHE A 663 1.36 -3.48 30.07
CA PHE A 663 1.83 -4.76 29.56
C PHE A 663 2.63 -5.52 30.63
N ALA A 664 3.63 -4.86 31.22
CA ALA A 664 4.45 -5.45 32.27
C ALA A 664 3.59 -5.91 33.46
N LYS A 665 2.58 -5.14 33.84
CA LYS A 665 1.62 -5.49 34.88
C LYS A 665 0.76 -6.69 34.50
N ALA A 666 0.21 -6.74 33.29
CA ALA A 666 -0.67 -7.82 32.81
C ALA A 666 0.03 -9.19 32.84
N PHE A 667 1.31 -9.22 32.49
CA PHE A 667 2.11 -10.45 32.47
C PHE A 667 3.01 -10.63 33.71
N SER A 668 2.90 -9.75 34.70
CA SER A 668 3.73 -9.78 35.94
C SER A 668 5.23 -9.79 35.63
N CYS A 669 5.66 -9.00 34.64
CA CYS A 669 7.04 -8.95 34.19
C CYS A 669 7.93 -8.22 35.20
N PRO A 670 9.02 -8.86 35.68
CA PRO A 670 9.97 -8.22 36.56
C PRO A 670 10.78 -7.12 35.87
N GLU A 671 11.22 -6.14 36.63
CA GLU A 671 12.20 -5.16 36.12
C GLU A 671 13.45 -5.85 35.59
N GLY A 672 13.99 -5.36 34.47
CA GLY A 672 15.17 -5.91 33.81
C GLY A 672 14.90 -7.10 32.90
N SER A 673 13.64 -7.56 32.74
CA SER A 673 13.30 -8.51 31.69
C SER A 673 13.30 -7.83 30.30
N GLY A 674 13.48 -8.63 29.22
CA GLY A 674 13.64 -8.13 27.86
C GLY A 674 12.53 -7.22 27.38
N MET A 675 11.31 -7.45 27.86
CA MET A 675 10.10 -6.68 27.51
C MET A 675 9.79 -5.54 28.51
N VAL A 676 10.70 -5.19 29.42
CA VAL A 676 10.51 -4.09 30.38
C VAL A 676 11.67 -3.11 30.31
N ARG A 677 11.51 -2.05 29.58
CA ARG A 677 12.52 -0.99 29.54
C ARG A 677 12.58 -0.26 30.88
N PRO A 678 13.80 0.09 31.36
CA PRO A 678 13.96 0.92 32.53
C PRO A 678 13.15 2.22 32.42
N ALA A 679 12.56 2.68 33.51
CA ALA A 679 11.69 3.87 33.49
C ALA A 679 12.35 5.10 32.85
N ALA A 680 13.67 5.30 33.05
CA ALA A 680 14.44 6.40 32.47
C ALA A 680 14.68 6.25 30.95
N GLU A 681 14.49 5.06 30.39
CA GLU A 681 14.69 4.74 28.96
C GLU A 681 13.39 4.50 28.21
N ARG A 682 12.25 4.53 28.89
CA ARG A 682 10.94 4.37 28.24
C ARG A 682 10.65 5.54 27.32
N CYS A 683 10.31 5.23 26.09
CA CYS A 683 9.91 6.23 25.12
C CYS A 683 8.40 6.45 25.22
N ALA A 684 8.01 7.60 25.77
CA ALA A 684 6.63 8.04 25.86
C ALA A 684 6.50 9.37 25.12
N VAL A 685 5.77 9.38 24.01
CA VAL A 685 5.49 10.59 23.23
C VAL A 685 4.23 11.25 23.80
N TRP A 686 3.20 10.46 24.02
CA TRP A 686 1.89 10.89 24.55
C TRP A 686 1.64 10.36 25.95
#